data_e3262b02d2568fae1bcea169a50d8cbf
#
_entry.id   e3262b02d2568fae1bcea169a50d8cbf
#
_cell.length_a   1.000
_cell.length_b   1.000
_cell.length_c   1.000
_cell.angle_alpha   90.00
_cell.angle_beta   90.00
_cell.angle_gamma   90.00
#
_symmetry.space_group_name_H-M   'P 1'
#
loop_
_entity.id
_entity.type
_entity.pdbx_description
1 polymer ?
#
loop_
_entity_poly.entity_id
_entity_poly.type
_entity_poly.pdbx_seq_one_letter_code
_entity_poly.pdbx_strand_id
1 'polypeptide(L)'
;MIDPYIQRDTYRKVISLLLLIGGIMSFTAEAQSPKVGTIRGRLEVKGSEDLADIAISLDGTRYRTLTDEQGNFELLNVPFGKYRLNISSLFIEPEQHKIVLNKSLLELRYRVKSTHTELETVVVTGTSAKRRTELSGFSVNVLELDATSKFSLSTSEVLDRLPGTRIRSSGGLGARTNVNINGMSGESIRTFINGVPQSSYGGSFSLRSIPSSMIERVEVYKGVVPAYLSDDALGGAINIILKNRRSNQLVVSYSAGSFNTHLANLYGSYYLGRGFMLSASLYYNYSKNNYWVWGDDIVYEHGDGQVTKVDKARRFHDAYRDYGTRLALSLNDRSWVDQLSFNVIASGGYKEIQHGARMNRVYGNRHRNSRMLAVETSYRKDDILTDGLSLDLQLGYTNNHRVVVDTVPYRYDWSGQPIVDSNNRPIKTDFGAEVRNALTGGPSLQTDISHTFTSRASLAYTFLEHHTLTARWQGTYFLRDSHDPLVPKYITPPDQNKKSLKSIASLALEDSWLEGRLKNSLFYKQYYQKVHAIMELNNPTTGKLENTPVESATSFHGVGGTLSYKVLDGLYLHASAERAIRLPSELELFGNIASNVTQMPNLKPERSNNFNFGTNFGTYHLGPLGISGSATLFVRDTRDMIREKVMIGALADYSQFENVDNILSRGIDTECSLSLWNKLFLTGSYSYTKATYNNRHESIYGLPLRHEPPHKANLNLRYLIPNLGAEGNTLTLGANLFYVSKFPVDLVIYSTPYVPHQSPVSLSVSYTLLKGALTASFDAKNIFNQQIFDNYALQKPGRAFYGKLVYTLQ
;
A
#
# COMPACT_ATOMS: atom_id res chain seq x y z
N MET A 1 -26.31 2.13 -27.89
CA MET A 1 -27.47 2.79 -27.27
C MET A 1 -27.76 2.05 -25.97
N ILE A 2 -27.46 2.65 -24.86
CA ILE A 2 -27.66 2.07 -23.52
C ILE A 2 -29.11 2.34 -23.14
N ASP A 3 -29.85 1.30 -22.75
CA ASP A 3 -31.25 1.39 -22.36
C ASP A 3 -31.42 2.30 -21.13
N PRO A 4 -32.17 3.40 -21.21
CA PRO A 4 -32.34 4.37 -20.12
C PRO A 4 -33.12 3.81 -18.92
N TYR A 5 -33.72 2.64 -19.00
CA TYR A 5 -34.48 2.01 -17.92
C TYR A 5 -33.59 1.40 -16.82
N ILE A 6 -32.40 0.88 -17.15
CA ILE A 6 -31.48 0.24 -16.18
C ILE A 6 -30.80 1.32 -15.31
N GLN A 7 -30.50 2.49 -15.87
CA GLN A 7 -29.93 3.59 -15.08
C GLN A 7 -30.91 4.13 -14.01
N ARG A 8 -32.19 4.21 -14.34
CA ARG A 8 -33.19 4.78 -13.43
C ARG A 8 -33.45 3.92 -12.16
N ASP A 9 -33.37 2.62 -12.29
CA ASP A 9 -33.67 1.71 -11.15
C ASP A 9 -32.49 1.63 -10.16
N THR A 10 -31.28 1.71 -10.64
CA THR A 10 -30.05 1.75 -9.79
C THR A 10 -29.93 3.07 -9.05
N TYR A 11 -30.20 4.21 -9.71
CA TYR A 11 -30.22 5.52 -9.07
C TYR A 11 -31.33 5.64 -8.02
N ARG A 12 -32.52 5.08 -8.28
CA ARG A 12 -33.62 5.07 -7.31
C ARG A 12 -33.28 4.27 -6.05
N LYS A 13 -32.62 3.13 -6.18
CA LYS A 13 -32.20 2.30 -5.01
C LYS A 13 -31.12 2.98 -4.17
N VAL A 14 -30.16 3.68 -4.81
CA VAL A 14 -29.13 4.45 -4.11
C VAL A 14 -29.72 5.68 -3.39
N ILE A 15 -30.63 6.41 -4.04
CA ILE A 15 -31.32 7.57 -3.43
C ILE A 15 -32.23 7.10 -2.29
N SER A 16 -32.92 5.96 -2.40
CA SER A 16 -33.73 5.40 -1.33
C SER A 16 -32.91 4.97 -0.14
N LEU A 17 -31.69 4.45 -0.35
CA LEU A 17 -30.76 4.12 0.74
C LEU A 17 -30.22 5.38 1.44
N LEU A 18 -29.93 6.45 0.69
CA LEU A 18 -29.51 7.74 1.24
C LEU A 18 -30.65 8.43 2.03
N LEU A 19 -31.89 8.29 1.58
CA LEU A 19 -33.06 8.81 2.29
C LEU A 19 -33.40 8.00 3.55
N LEU A 20 -33.11 6.68 3.56
CA LEU A 20 -33.28 5.84 4.74
C LEU A 20 -32.27 6.19 5.84
N ILE A 21 -31.03 6.55 5.46
CA ILE A 21 -29.98 7.03 6.38
C ILE A 21 -30.33 8.43 6.92
N GLY A 22 -30.95 9.29 6.10
CA GLY A 22 -31.42 10.62 6.53
C GLY A 22 -32.62 10.57 7.49
N GLY A 23 -33.44 9.51 7.44
CA GLY A 23 -34.61 9.34 8.29
C GLY A 23 -34.31 8.85 9.73
N ILE A 24 -33.13 8.33 10.01
CA ILE A 24 -32.72 7.81 11.33
C ILE A 24 -32.22 8.94 12.27
N MET A 25 -31.97 10.14 11.76
CA MET A 25 -31.42 11.25 12.56
C MET A 25 -32.44 12.14 13.28
N SER A 26 -33.70 11.74 13.41
CA SER A 26 -34.75 12.52 14.09
C SER A 26 -35.22 11.88 15.40
N PHE A 27 -34.33 11.64 16.34
CA PHE A 27 -34.66 11.41 17.73
C PHE A 27 -33.91 12.39 18.63
N THR A 28 -34.58 13.45 19.02
CA THR A 28 -34.13 14.35 20.10
C THR A 28 -34.61 13.81 21.44
N ALA A 29 -33.70 13.22 22.21
CA ALA A 29 -33.90 13.00 23.65
C ALA A 29 -33.33 14.22 24.40
N GLU A 30 -34.14 15.01 25.05
CA GLU A 30 -33.71 16.02 26.00
C GLU A 30 -33.09 15.34 27.24
N ALA A 31 -31.75 15.20 27.25
CA ALA A 31 -31.00 14.92 28.48
C ALA A 31 -30.55 16.26 29.09
N GLN A 32 -30.72 16.44 30.40
CA GLN A 32 -30.19 17.61 31.13
C GLN A 32 -28.69 17.73 30.86
N SER A 33 -28.32 18.79 30.17
CA SER A 33 -26.91 19.05 29.81
C SER A 33 -26.08 19.30 31.07
N PRO A 34 -24.94 18.60 31.28
CA PRO A 34 -24.01 18.92 32.36
C PRO A 34 -23.54 20.37 32.21
N LYS A 35 -23.35 21.08 33.31
CA LYS A 35 -22.77 22.45 33.31
C LYS A 35 -21.37 22.35 32.68
N VAL A 36 -21.17 23.01 31.55
CA VAL A 36 -19.92 23.04 30.83
C VAL A 36 -19.32 24.45 30.83
N GLY A 37 -18.01 24.55 30.73
CA GLY A 37 -17.28 25.79 30.62
C GLY A 37 -16.16 25.69 29.57
N THR A 38 -15.53 26.81 29.31
CA THR A 38 -14.39 26.94 28.40
C THR A 38 -13.12 27.17 29.24
N ILE A 39 -12.05 26.47 28.93
CA ILE A 39 -10.71 26.71 29.42
C ILE A 39 -9.94 27.42 28.33
N ARG A 40 -9.55 28.66 28.54
CA ARG A 40 -8.73 29.45 27.64
C ARG A 40 -7.42 29.77 28.30
N GLY A 41 -6.31 29.69 27.57
CA GLY A 41 -5.02 30.00 28.16
C GLY A 41 -4.02 30.52 27.15
N ARG A 42 -2.92 31.05 27.70
CA ARG A 42 -1.77 31.46 26.90
C ARG A 42 -0.49 30.91 27.52
N LEU A 43 0.36 30.33 26.66
CA LEU A 43 1.71 29.93 27.02
C LEU A 43 2.71 31.02 26.68
N GLU A 44 3.70 31.21 27.58
CA GLU A 44 4.89 32.02 27.34
C GLU A 44 6.11 31.10 27.46
N VAL A 45 6.98 31.06 26.44
CA VAL A 45 8.20 30.26 26.44
C VAL A 45 9.40 31.21 26.51
N LYS A 46 10.25 31.04 27.52
CA LYS A 46 11.45 31.88 27.64
C LYS A 46 12.49 31.43 26.61
N GLY A 47 12.76 32.28 25.60
CA GLY A 47 13.82 32.04 24.61
C GLY A 47 13.37 31.39 23.30
N SER A 48 12.06 31.24 23.00
CA SER A 48 11.52 30.77 21.72
C SER A 48 10.51 31.75 21.14
N GLU A 49 10.59 31.99 19.82
CA GLU A 49 9.61 32.81 19.08
C GLU A 49 8.45 31.99 18.53
N ASP A 50 8.58 30.65 18.47
CA ASP A 50 7.55 29.77 17.96
C ASP A 50 6.81 29.08 19.10
N LEU A 51 5.54 29.46 19.27
CA LEU A 51 4.63 28.99 20.31
C LEU A 51 3.50 28.14 19.73
N ALA A 52 3.53 27.84 18.42
CA ALA A 52 2.53 27.00 17.78
C ALA A 52 2.72 25.51 18.10
N ASP A 53 1.64 24.75 17.96
CA ASP A 53 1.60 23.30 18.05
C ASP A 53 2.06 22.67 19.38
N ILE A 54 2.02 23.43 20.48
CA ILE A 54 2.21 22.87 21.82
C ILE A 54 0.91 22.17 22.23
N ALA A 55 1.01 20.86 22.53
CA ALA A 55 -0.15 20.05 22.89
C ALA A 55 -0.62 20.36 24.32
N ILE A 56 -1.89 20.70 24.44
CA ILE A 56 -2.61 20.93 25.69
C ILE A 56 -3.67 19.85 25.83
N SER A 57 -3.68 19.09 26.92
CA SER A 57 -4.68 18.06 27.16
C SER A 57 -5.10 17.98 28.62
N LEU A 58 -6.33 17.53 28.88
CA LEU A 58 -6.79 17.21 30.24
C LEU A 58 -6.63 15.68 30.44
N ASP A 59 -5.85 15.34 31.46
CA ASP A 59 -5.48 13.96 31.80
C ASP A 59 -6.72 13.09 32.02
N GLY A 60 -6.74 11.89 31.42
CA GLY A 60 -7.86 10.95 31.49
C GLY A 60 -9.13 11.39 30.75
N THR A 61 -9.06 12.43 29.90
CA THR A 61 -10.22 12.95 29.17
C THR A 61 -9.93 13.09 27.68
N ARG A 62 -10.98 13.35 26.88
CA ARG A 62 -10.88 13.65 25.44
C ARG A 62 -10.46 15.10 25.12
N TYR A 63 -10.46 15.99 26.10
CA TYR A 63 -10.24 17.42 25.88
C TYR A 63 -8.77 17.70 25.64
N ARG A 64 -8.45 18.03 24.38
CA ARG A 64 -7.10 18.38 23.93
C ARG A 64 -7.17 19.41 22.81
N THR A 65 -6.15 20.27 22.73
CA THR A 65 -5.99 21.27 21.68
C THR A 65 -4.51 21.53 21.45
N LEU A 66 -4.18 22.35 20.47
CA LEU A 66 -2.82 22.85 20.22
C LEU A 66 -2.84 24.37 20.42
N THR A 67 -1.68 24.93 20.76
CA THR A 67 -1.53 26.38 20.78
C THR A 67 -1.41 26.96 19.38
N ASP A 68 -1.85 28.23 19.22
CA ASP A 68 -1.58 29.02 18.02
C ASP A 68 -0.15 29.64 18.05
N GLU A 69 0.19 30.38 16.98
CA GLU A 69 1.50 31.06 16.84
C GLU A 69 1.80 32.05 17.96
N GLN A 70 0.81 32.56 18.68
CA GLN A 70 0.91 33.45 19.82
C GLN A 70 0.89 32.72 21.17
N GLY A 71 0.83 31.38 21.13
CA GLY A 71 0.78 30.52 22.30
C GLY A 71 -0.59 30.44 22.98
N ASN A 72 -1.67 30.90 22.34
CA ASN A 72 -3.01 30.79 22.91
C ASN A 72 -3.61 29.41 22.64
N PHE A 73 -4.41 28.94 23.59
CA PHE A 73 -5.16 27.68 23.44
C PHE A 73 -6.56 27.82 24.03
N GLU A 74 -7.49 26.99 23.52
CA GLU A 74 -8.87 26.95 23.99
C GLU A 74 -9.42 25.51 23.98
N LEU A 75 -10.00 25.10 25.13
CA LEU A 75 -10.73 23.84 25.30
C LEU A 75 -12.21 24.19 25.54
N LEU A 76 -13.08 23.85 24.62
CA LEU A 76 -14.50 24.19 24.62
C LEU A 76 -15.33 23.05 25.22
N ASN A 77 -16.46 23.43 25.86
CA ASN A 77 -17.49 22.53 26.38
C ASN A 77 -16.95 21.48 27.37
N VAL A 78 -15.98 21.85 28.17
CA VAL A 78 -15.43 20.99 29.22
C VAL A 78 -16.42 20.95 30.40
N PRO A 79 -16.85 19.76 30.88
CA PRO A 79 -17.70 19.67 32.08
C PRO A 79 -17.06 20.31 33.30
N PHE A 80 -17.85 20.81 34.22
CA PHE A 80 -17.29 21.32 35.48
C PHE A 80 -16.66 20.18 36.28
N GLY A 81 -15.43 20.39 36.75
CA GLY A 81 -14.69 19.34 37.45
C GLY A 81 -13.26 19.76 37.85
N LYS A 82 -12.55 18.82 38.46
CA LYS A 82 -11.12 18.95 38.76
C LYS A 82 -10.33 18.16 37.70
N TYR A 83 -9.35 18.81 37.08
CA TYR A 83 -8.56 18.24 36.01
C TYR A 83 -7.06 18.41 36.27
N ARG A 84 -6.27 17.56 35.60
CA ARG A 84 -4.85 17.79 35.38
C ARG A 84 -4.65 18.26 33.95
N LEU A 85 -4.14 19.46 33.75
CA LEU A 85 -3.78 20.03 32.47
C LEU A 85 -2.35 19.61 32.16
N ASN A 86 -2.15 18.89 31.07
CA ASN A 86 -0.85 18.51 30.56
C ASN A 86 -0.44 19.45 29.44
N ILE A 87 0.79 19.95 29.48
CA ILE A 87 1.41 20.82 28.49
C ILE A 87 2.63 20.06 27.96
N SER A 88 2.70 19.77 26.66
CA SER A 88 3.81 19.01 26.09
C SER A 88 4.09 19.39 24.63
N SER A 89 5.38 19.47 24.27
CA SER A 89 5.87 19.67 22.92
C SER A 89 7.28 19.12 22.79
N LEU A 90 7.79 19.02 21.56
CA LEU A 90 9.18 18.65 21.28
C LEU A 90 10.20 19.73 21.75
N PHE A 91 9.72 20.95 22.04
CA PHE A 91 10.56 22.13 22.28
C PHE A 91 10.43 22.68 23.70
N ILE A 92 9.62 22.06 24.56
CA ILE A 92 9.42 22.50 25.97
C ILE A 92 9.48 21.32 26.91
N GLU A 93 9.89 21.59 28.18
CA GLU A 93 9.78 20.60 29.26
C GLU A 93 8.30 20.27 29.51
N PRO A 94 7.87 18.97 29.51
CA PRO A 94 6.49 18.63 29.82
C PRO A 94 6.09 19.06 31.23
N GLU A 95 4.97 19.75 31.33
CA GLU A 95 4.44 20.22 32.61
C GLU A 95 3.02 19.71 32.87
N GLN A 96 2.68 19.51 34.15
CA GLN A 96 1.34 19.16 34.60
C GLN A 96 0.83 20.11 35.65
N HIS A 97 -0.37 20.66 35.45
CA HIS A 97 -1.00 21.60 36.35
C HIS A 97 -2.37 21.13 36.82
N LYS A 98 -2.66 21.17 38.13
CA LYS A 98 -4.01 20.89 38.65
C LYS A 98 -4.89 22.13 38.45
N ILE A 99 -6.03 21.97 37.80
CA ILE A 99 -7.01 23.01 37.52
C ILE A 99 -8.38 22.62 38.02
N VAL A 100 -9.23 23.60 38.36
CA VAL A 100 -10.63 23.40 38.74
C VAL A 100 -11.51 24.27 37.85
N LEU A 101 -12.32 23.65 37.02
CA LEU A 101 -13.32 24.31 36.19
C LEU A 101 -14.66 24.29 36.93
N ASN A 102 -15.08 25.46 37.50
CA ASN A 102 -16.33 25.62 38.22
C ASN A 102 -17.12 26.86 37.77
N LYS A 103 -16.71 27.48 36.67
CA LYS A 103 -17.32 28.64 36.04
C LYS A 103 -17.27 28.53 34.52
N SER A 104 -18.11 29.30 33.83
CA SER A 104 -18.27 29.25 32.34
C SER A 104 -16.98 29.54 31.57
N LEU A 105 -16.04 30.30 32.14
CA LEU A 105 -14.73 30.60 31.55
C LEU A 105 -13.64 30.51 32.60
N LEU A 106 -12.61 29.70 32.37
CA LEU A 106 -11.38 29.62 33.13
C LEU A 106 -10.23 30.11 32.28
N GLU A 107 -9.62 31.23 32.63
CA GLU A 107 -8.43 31.76 31.97
C GLU A 107 -7.18 31.35 32.71
N LEU A 108 -6.16 30.86 31.94
CA LEU A 108 -4.90 30.34 32.44
C LEU A 108 -3.73 31.00 31.69
N ARG A 109 -2.64 31.20 32.42
CA ARG A 109 -1.36 31.65 31.86
C ARG A 109 -0.26 30.81 32.49
N TYR A 110 0.54 30.18 31.64
CA TYR A 110 1.66 29.38 32.06
C TYR A 110 2.94 29.87 31.39
N ARG A 111 4.01 29.88 32.12
CA ARG A 111 5.35 30.15 31.61
C ARG A 111 6.11 28.85 31.65
N VAL A 112 6.37 28.26 30.47
CA VAL A 112 7.06 27.00 30.32
C VAL A 112 8.51 27.22 29.88
N LYS A 113 9.38 26.30 30.22
CA LYS A 113 10.78 26.38 29.83
C LYS A 113 11.00 25.76 28.50
N SER A 114 11.76 26.45 27.61
CA SER A 114 12.27 25.87 26.38
C SER A 114 13.35 24.86 26.67
N THR A 115 13.27 23.67 26.14
CA THR A 115 14.39 22.75 26.09
C THR A 115 15.36 23.23 24.99
N HIS A 116 16.26 24.11 25.32
CA HIS A 116 17.51 24.26 24.59
C HIS A 116 18.40 23.08 24.95
N THR A 117 18.08 21.91 24.41
CA THR A 117 18.98 20.77 24.49
C THR A 117 19.37 20.40 23.09
N GLU A 118 20.68 20.47 22.78
CA GLU A 118 21.26 19.55 21.81
C GLU A 118 20.52 18.22 21.94
N LEU A 119 20.06 17.64 20.85
CA LEU A 119 19.24 16.43 20.71
C LEU A 119 19.60 15.31 21.74
N GLU A 120 19.38 15.54 23.00
CA GLU A 120 19.31 14.51 24.02
C GLU A 120 17.90 13.91 23.99
N THR A 121 17.87 12.62 23.99
CA THR A 121 16.73 11.72 23.89
C THR A 121 15.54 12.22 24.71
N VAL A 122 14.57 12.86 24.07
CA VAL A 122 13.28 13.14 24.71
C VAL A 122 12.61 11.79 24.96
N VAL A 123 12.58 11.37 26.21
CA VAL A 123 11.70 10.29 26.65
C VAL A 123 10.28 10.85 26.58
N VAL A 124 9.65 10.68 25.41
CA VAL A 124 8.23 10.93 25.24
C VAL A 124 7.50 9.92 26.11
N THR A 125 6.86 10.35 27.17
CA THR A 125 6.05 9.50 28.06
C THR A 125 4.79 8.97 27.38
N GLY A 126 4.51 9.36 26.12
CA GLY A 126 3.50 8.78 25.25
C GLY A 126 4.11 7.83 24.23
N THR A 127 3.63 6.60 24.16
CA THR A 127 4.03 5.63 23.11
C THR A 127 3.63 6.17 21.75
N SER A 128 4.58 6.39 20.80
CA SER A 128 4.29 6.86 19.45
C SER A 128 3.29 5.93 18.75
N ALA A 129 2.53 6.45 17.77
CA ALA A 129 1.59 5.64 16.99
C ALA A 129 2.30 4.43 16.37
N LYS A 130 3.52 4.60 15.85
CA LYS A 130 4.40 3.53 15.39
C LYS A 130 4.60 2.46 16.48
N ARG A 131 5.12 2.86 17.64
CA ARG A 131 5.45 1.91 18.72
C ARG A 131 4.20 1.23 19.27
N ARG A 132 3.06 1.93 19.34
CA ARG A 132 1.78 1.36 19.76
C ARG A 132 1.34 0.24 18.82
N THR A 133 1.45 0.46 17.51
CA THR A 133 1.13 -0.55 16.49
C THR A 133 2.08 -1.74 16.57
N GLU A 134 3.40 -1.52 16.71
CA GLU A 134 4.41 -2.59 16.83
C GLU A 134 4.24 -3.44 18.10
N LEU A 135 3.63 -2.89 19.16
CA LEU A 135 3.39 -3.59 20.43
C LEU A 135 1.96 -4.16 20.57
N SER A 136 1.18 -4.17 19.51
CA SER A 136 -0.22 -4.64 19.52
C SER A 136 -0.38 -6.17 19.47
N GLY A 137 0.73 -6.93 19.43
CA GLY A 137 0.73 -8.39 19.35
C GLY A 137 0.74 -8.95 17.93
N PHE A 138 0.50 -8.12 16.92
CA PHE A 138 0.68 -8.50 15.51
C PHE A 138 2.16 -8.50 15.12
N SER A 139 2.55 -9.39 14.19
CA SER A 139 3.83 -9.27 13.52
C SER A 139 3.76 -8.13 12.49
N VAL A 140 4.17 -6.93 12.88
CA VAL A 140 4.03 -5.73 12.05
C VAL A 140 5.31 -4.91 12.04
N ASN A 141 5.68 -4.38 10.86
CA ASN A 141 6.69 -3.33 10.73
C ASN A 141 6.02 -2.01 10.35
N VAL A 142 6.36 -0.94 11.04
CA VAL A 142 5.84 0.40 10.77
C VAL A 142 6.97 1.29 10.27
N LEU A 143 6.80 1.81 9.06
CA LEU A 143 7.70 2.76 8.40
C LEU A 143 7.13 4.17 8.42
N GLU A 144 7.80 5.08 9.07
CA GLU A 144 7.57 6.52 8.96
C GLU A 144 8.41 7.05 7.79
N LEU A 145 7.78 7.75 6.84
CA LEU A 145 8.44 8.12 5.58
C LEU A 145 9.04 9.53 5.57
N ASP A 146 8.87 10.33 6.62
CA ASP A 146 9.35 11.72 6.64
C ASP A 146 10.87 11.82 6.37
N ALA A 147 11.69 10.97 7.00
CA ALA A 147 13.12 10.95 6.74
C ALA A 147 13.51 10.41 5.35
N THR A 148 12.75 9.43 4.82
CA THR A 148 13.02 8.81 3.52
C THR A 148 12.44 9.60 2.35
N SER A 149 11.44 10.46 2.58
CA SER A 149 10.87 11.32 1.56
C SER A 149 11.88 12.34 1.00
N LYS A 150 12.96 12.62 1.74
CA LYS A 150 14.07 13.48 1.32
C LYS A 150 14.91 12.88 0.19
N PHE A 151 14.91 11.56 0.00
CA PHE A 151 15.66 10.86 -1.05
C PHE A 151 14.76 10.49 -2.24
N SER A 152 15.38 10.16 -3.38
CA SER A 152 14.68 9.74 -4.61
C SER A 152 14.25 8.27 -4.57
N LEU A 153 13.86 7.77 -3.39
CA LEU A 153 13.34 6.42 -3.22
C LEU A 153 11.83 6.40 -3.47
N SER A 154 11.37 5.38 -4.21
CA SER A 154 9.95 5.06 -4.28
C SER A 154 9.50 4.36 -2.99
N THR A 155 8.22 4.45 -2.68
CA THR A 155 7.63 3.73 -1.53
C THR A 155 7.89 2.21 -1.62
N SER A 156 7.86 1.65 -2.84
CA SER A 156 8.18 0.24 -3.10
C SER A 156 9.62 -0.12 -2.73
N GLU A 157 10.60 0.72 -3.04
CA GLU A 157 12.01 0.47 -2.67
C GLU A 157 12.22 0.53 -1.16
N VAL A 158 11.50 1.40 -0.46
CA VAL A 158 11.58 1.48 1.01
C VAL A 158 10.99 0.24 1.66
N LEU A 159 9.84 -0.24 1.17
CA LEU A 159 9.21 -1.47 1.64
C LEU A 159 10.05 -2.72 1.37
N ASP A 160 10.77 -2.75 0.25
CA ASP A 160 11.64 -3.87 -0.09
C ASP A 160 12.85 -4.03 0.87
N ARG A 161 13.14 -3.03 1.69
CA ARG A 161 14.18 -3.09 2.74
C ARG A 161 13.72 -3.77 4.03
N LEU A 162 12.40 -3.92 4.24
CA LEU A 162 11.86 -4.55 5.44
C LEU A 162 12.12 -6.05 5.48
N PRO A 163 12.35 -6.63 6.67
CA PRO A 163 12.45 -8.07 6.81
C PRO A 163 11.15 -8.76 6.36
N GLY A 164 11.26 -9.93 5.73
CA GLY A 164 10.13 -10.74 5.25
C GLY A 164 9.34 -10.16 4.10
N THR A 165 9.60 -8.91 3.69
CA THR A 165 8.88 -8.23 2.61
C THR A 165 9.76 -8.13 1.37
N ARG A 166 9.24 -8.46 0.18
CA ARG A 166 9.90 -8.27 -1.10
C ARG A 166 8.95 -7.66 -2.12
N ILE A 167 9.39 -6.60 -2.77
CA ILE A 167 8.67 -5.97 -3.87
C ILE A 167 9.34 -6.36 -5.18
N ARG A 168 8.78 -7.33 -5.89
CA ARG A 168 9.26 -7.75 -7.20
C ARG A 168 8.75 -6.82 -8.29
N SER A 169 9.60 -6.44 -9.23
CA SER A 169 9.24 -5.63 -10.39
C SER A 169 9.67 -6.30 -11.69
N SER A 170 8.85 -6.17 -12.74
CA SER A 170 9.17 -6.69 -14.09
C SER A 170 10.00 -5.73 -14.93
N GLY A 171 10.52 -4.63 -14.38
CA GLY A 171 11.27 -3.64 -15.16
C GLY A 171 11.42 -2.31 -14.45
N GLY A 172 11.45 -1.22 -15.22
CA GLY A 172 11.59 0.16 -14.76
C GLY A 172 10.31 0.75 -14.16
N LEU A 173 10.23 2.08 -14.11
CA LEU A 173 9.08 2.80 -13.58
C LEU A 173 7.81 2.43 -14.36
N GLY A 174 6.71 2.17 -13.64
CA GLY A 174 5.43 1.75 -14.23
C GLY A 174 5.34 0.27 -14.63
N ALA A 175 6.39 -0.52 -14.46
CA ALA A 175 6.33 -1.96 -14.65
C ALA A 175 5.46 -2.64 -13.57
N ARG A 176 4.91 -3.82 -13.90
CA ARG A 176 4.11 -4.62 -12.92
C ARG A 176 4.95 -4.92 -11.70
N THR A 177 4.37 -4.73 -10.53
CA THR A 177 4.97 -5.09 -9.24
C THR A 177 4.11 -6.11 -8.52
N ASN A 178 4.76 -7.07 -7.86
CA ASN A 178 4.13 -8.04 -6.97
C ASN A 178 4.77 -7.94 -5.60
N VAL A 179 3.93 -7.96 -4.56
CA VAL A 179 4.39 -8.01 -3.17
C VAL A 179 4.50 -9.46 -2.73
N ASN A 180 5.61 -9.81 -2.09
CA ASN A 180 5.78 -11.07 -1.40
C ASN A 180 6.00 -10.79 0.09
N ILE A 181 5.33 -11.55 0.95
CA ILE A 181 5.55 -11.55 2.41
C ILE A 181 5.64 -13.00 2.87
N ASN A 182 6.81 -13.39 3.38
CA ASN A 182 7.03 -14.70 4.00
C ASN A 182 6.60 -15.90 3.13
N GLY A 183 6.90 -15.85 1.82
CA GLY A 183 6.56 -16.89 0.85
C GLY A 183 5.14 -16.80 0.28
N MET A 184 4.34 -15.83 0.73
CA MET A 184 3.03 -15.52 0.18
C MET A 184 3.14 -14.36 -0.81
N SER A 185 2.42 -14.40 -1.92
CA SER A 185 2.61 -13.40 -3.00
C SER A 185 1.32 -13.06 -3.76
N GLY A 186 1.40 -11.99 -4.55
CA GLY A 186 0.29 -11.55 -5.40
C GLY A 186 -0.89 -11.05 -4.59
N GLU A 187 -2.10 -11.49 -4.95
CA GLU A 187 -3.35 -11.07 -4.32
C GLU A 187 -3.54 -11.64 -2.89
N SER A 188 -2.68 -12.58 -2.45
CA SER A 188 -2.65 -13.05 -1.05
C SER A 188 -2.18 -11.97 -0.07
N ILE A 189 -1.53 -10.92 -0.59
CA ILE A 189 -1.12 -9.74 0.15
C ILE A 189 -2.02 -8.57 -0.26
N ARG A 190 -2.80 -8.04 0.67
CA ARG A 190 -3.68 -6.90 0.40
C ARG A 190 -2.98 -5.59 0.69
N THR A 191 -3.11 -4.64 -0.24
CA THR A 191 -2.66 -3.26 -0.02
C THR A 191 -3.88 -2.38 0.22
N PHE A 192 -3.78 -1.52 1.24
CA PHE A 192 -4.81 -0.57 1.63
C PHE A 192 -4.27 0.86 1.57
N ILE A 193 -5.16 1.80 1.32
CA ILE A 193 -4.91 3.24 1.44
C ILE A 193 -5.93 3.78 2.44
N ASN A 194 -5.45 4.23 3.61
CA ASN A 194 -6.32 4.59 4.75
C ASN A 194 -7.33 3.49 5.10
N GLY A 195 -6.91 2.21 4.98
CA GLY A 195 -7.74 1.05 5.24
C GLY A 195 -8.75 0.68 4.13
N VAL A 196 -8.83 1.40 3.00
CA VAL A 196 -9.61 1.01 1.81
C VAL A 196 -8.74 0.14 0.91
N PRO A 197 -9.23 -1.02 0.41
CA PRO A 197 -8.46 -1.85 -0.51
C PRO A 197 -8.00 -1.07 -1.74
N GLN A 198 -6.71 -1.13 -2.05
CA GLN A 198 -6.12 -0.42 -3.19
C GLN A 198 -6.69 -0.87 -4.54
N SER A 199 -7.17 -2.11 -4.63
CA SER A 199 -7.86 -2.63 -5.82
C SER A 199 -9.09 -1.79 -6.22
N SER A 200 -9.74 -1.13 -5.25
CA SER A 200 -10.88 -0.24 -5.49
C SER A 200 -10.52 1.00 -6.31
N TYR A 201 -9.25 1.45 -6.27
CA TYR A 201 -8.78 2.63 -7.01
C TYR A 201 -8.21 2.31 -8.39
N GLY A 202 -8.08 1.03 -8.73
CA GLY A 202 -7.46 0.60 -9.98
C GLY A 202 -5.95 0.82 -10.06
N GLY A 203 -5.38 0.68 -11.26
CA GLY A 203 -3.93 0.63 -11.45
C GLY A 203 -3.21 1.99 -11.49
N SER A 204 -3.92 3.09 -11.71
CA SER A 204 -3.34 4.44 -11.80
C SER A 204 -3.16 5.15 -10.45
N PHE A 205 -3.76 4.63 -9.37
CA PHE A 205 -3.54 5.10 -8.01
C PHE A 205 -3.14 3.92 -7.12
N SER A 206 -1.85 3.73 -6.92
CA SER A 206 -1.31 2.52 -6.28
C SER A 206 -0.02 2.84 -5.50
N LEU A 207 0.50 1.84 -4.78
CA LEU A 207 1.79 1.92 -4.08
C LEU A 207 2.93 2.48 -4.96
N ARG A 208 2.86 2.34 -6.28
CA ARG A 208 3.89 2.81 -7.22
C ARG A 208 3.75 4.29 -7.59
N SER A 209 2.50 4.77 -7.61
CA SER A 209 2.17 6.12 -8.07
C SER A 209 2.11 7.12 -6.93
N ILE A 210 1.76 6.68 -5.70
CA ILE A 210 1.63 7.56 -4.54
C ILE A 210 3.03 8.02 -4.07
N PRO A 211 3.31 9.33 -4.12
CA PRO A 211 4.59 9.86 -3.65
C PRO A 211 4.79 9.64 -2.14
N SER A 212 6.03 9.37 -1.74
CA SER A 212 6.39 9.24 -0.31
C SER A 212 6.08 10.50 0.51
N SER A 213 6.07 11.69 -0.13
CA SER A 213 5.70 12.95 0.52
C SER A 213 4.22 13.04 0.93
N MET A 214 3.34 12.26 0.30
CA MET A 214 1.91 12.17 0.66
C MET A 214 1.64 11.16 1.79
N ILE A 215 2.61 10.30 2.11
CA ILE A 215 2.45 9.20 3.05
C ILE A 215 2.97 9.63 4.41
N GLU A 216 2.18 9.42 5.46
CA GLU A 216 2.61 9.59 6.84
C GLU A 216 3.43 8.39 7.31
N ARG A 217 2.84 7.18 7.16
CA ARG A 217 3.48 5.92 7.50
C ARG A 217 2.91 4.78 6.67
N VAL A 218 3.66 3.69 6.63
CA VAL A 218 3.21 2.41 6.05
C VAL A 218 3.32 1.34 7.12
N GLU A 219 2.25 0.59 7.31
CA GLU A 219 2.16 -0.54 8.23
C GLU A 219 2.16 -1.83 7.41
N VAL A 220 3.09 -2.75 7.70
CA VAL A 220 3.21 -4.04 7.02
C VAL A 220 2.93 -5.16 8.01
N TYR A 221 1.73 -5.72 7.93
CA TYR A 221 1.28 -6.86 8.74
C TYR A 221 1.65 -8.16 8.04
N LYS A 222 2.23 -9.11 8.78
CA LYS A 222 2.75 -10.37 8.25
C LYS A 222 1.93 -11.56 8.77
N GLY A 223 1.21 -12.21 7.87
CA GLY A 223 0.42 -13.39 8.15
C GLY A 223 -0.90 -13.12 8.85
N VAL A 224 -0.87 -12.56 10.04
CA VAL A 224 -2.07 -12.23 10.82
C VAL A 224 -2.41 -10.76 10.66
N VAL A 225 -3.65 -10.45 10.26
CA VAL A 225 -4.08 -9.09 9.90
C VAL A 225 -5.20 -8.62 10.84
N PRO A 226 -5.06 -7.41 11.42
CA PRO A 226 -6.07 -6.87 12.34
C PRO A 226 -7.47 -6.85 11.74
N ALA A 227 -8.46 -7.08 12.60
CA ALA A 227 -9.87 -7.06 12.19
C ALA A 227 -10.32 -5.69 11.66
N TYR A 228 -9.66 -4.59 12.05
CA TYR A 228 -10.01 -3.26 11.53
C TYR A 228 -9.65 -3.06 10.04
N LEU A 229 -8.74 -3.87 9.50
CA LEU A 229 -8.48 -3.97 8.06
C LEU A 229 -9.37 -5.01 7.38
N SER A 230 -10.52 -5.38 7.98
CA SER A 230 -11.47 -6.42 7.54
C SER A 230 -11.47 -6.64 6.04
N ASP A 231 -10.57 -7.50 5.56
CA ASP A 231 -10.48 -7.93 4.18
C ASP A 231 -9.95 -9.37 4.15
N ASP A 232 -9.93 -9.93 2.99
CA ASP A 232 -9.46 -11.28 2.70
C ASP A 232 -7.93 -11.35 2.48
N ALA A 233 -7.16 -10.68 3.33
CA ALA A 233 -5.70 -10.75 3.34
C ALA A 233 -5.22 -12.07 3.94
N LEU A 234 -4.65 -12.95 3.11
CA LEU A 234 -4.23 -14.29 3.52
C LEU A 234 -2.82 -14.32 4.12
N GLY A 235 -1.86 -13.70 3.44
CA GLY A 235 -0.44 -13.74 3.79
C GLY A 235 0.05 -12.47 4.49
N GLY A 236 -0.78 -11.45 4.55
CA GLY A 236 -0.45 -10.16 5.17
C GLY A 236 -1.10 -8.97 4.49
N ALA A 237 -0.85 -7.81 5.05
CA ALA A 237 -1.42 -6.56 4.55
C ALA A 237 -0.39 -5.42 4.58
N ILE A 238 -0.46 -4.53 3.59
CA ILE A 238 0.25 -3.25 3.58
C ILE A 238 -0.80 -2.15 3.70
N ASN A 239 -0.76 -1.36 4.77
CA ASN A 239 -1.67 -0.24 4.96
C ASN A 239 -0.90 1.09 4.83
N ILE A 240 -1.20 1.84 3.78
CA ILE A 240 -0.62 3.15 3.49
C ILE A 240 -1.48 4.19 4.17
N ILE A 241 -0.95 4.86 5.18
CA ILE A 241 -1.62 5.96 5.86
C ILE A 241 -1.18 7.26 5.20
N LEU A 242 -2.11 7.96 4.57
CA LEU A 242 -1.84 9.25 3.95
C LEU A 242 -1.83 10.36 5.00
N LYS A 243 -1.00 11.38 4.76
CA LYS A 243 -0.93 12.57 5.62
C LYS A 243 -2.30 13.24 5.73
N ASN A 244 -2.71 13.48 6.95
CA ASN A 244 -3.92 14.23 7.29
C ASN A 244 -3.57 15.17 8.46
N ARG A 245 -2.59 16.05 8.23
CA ARG A 245 -2.14 17.00 9.25
C ARG A 245 -3.14 18.13 9.40
N ARG A 246 -3.36 18.57 10.62
CA ARG A 246 -4.27 19.66 10.96
C ARG A 246 -3.59 21.04 10.95
N SER A 247 -2.36 21.13 10.45
CA SER A 247 -1.57 22.35 10.31
C SER A 247 -1.49 22.83 8.88
N ASN A 248 -1.25 24.12 8.70
CA ASN A 248 -0.92 24.69 7.39
C ASN A 248 0.44 24.16 6.97
N GLN A 249 0.50 23.57 5.79
CA GLN A 249 1.75 23.03 5.25
C GLN A 249 1.73 23.02 3.73
N LEU A 250 2.86 23.32 3.11
CA LEU A 250 3.08 23.12 1.69
C LEU A 250 4.40 22.36 1.49
N VAL A 251 4.35 21.23 0.79
CA VAL A 251 5.52 20.46 0.39
C VAL A 251 5.56 20.36 -1.12
N VAL A 252 6.64 20.84 -1.72
CA VAL A 252 6.90 20.72 -3.15
C VAL A 252 8.17 19.91 -3.34
N SER A 253 8.15 18.94 -4.24
CA SER A 253 9.35 18.18 -4.58
C SER A 253 9.45 17.89 -6.07
N TYR A 254 10.69 17.92 -6.56
CA TYR A 254 11.02 17.55 -7.93
C TYR A 254 12.28 16.70 -7.95
N SER A 255 12.22 15.59 -8.69
CA SER A 255 13.37 14.70 -8.90
C SER A 255 13.56 14.46 -10.39
N ALA A 256 14.82 14.54 -10.84
CA ALA A 256 15.23 14.20 -12.19
C ALA A 256 16.39 13.22 -12.17
N GLY A 257 16.48 12.34 -13.17
CA GLY A 257 17.54 11.34 -13.18
C GLY A 257 17.64 10.50 -14.44
N SER A 258 18.40 9.42 -14.32
CA SER A 258 18.67 8.47 -15.39
C SER A 258 17.39 7.99 -16.08
N PHE A 259 17.52 7.61 -17.34
CA PHE A 259 16.45 7.12 -18.21
C PHE A 259 15.36 8.17 -18.50
N ASN A 260 15.74 9.46 -18.46
CA ASN A 260 14.84 10.60 -18.61
C ASN A 260 13.66 10.50 -17.62
N THR A 261 13.99 10.31 -16.36
CA THR A 261 12.99 10.15 -15.29
C THR A 261 12.74 11.50 -14.61
N HIS A 262 11.47 11.87 -14.47
CA HIS A 262 11.00 13.09 -13.82
C HIS A 262 9.87 12.77 -12.87
N LEU A 263 10.01 13.14 -11.59
CA LEU A 263 8.99 12.94 -10.55
C LEU A 263 8.71 14.29 -9.90
N ALA A 264 7.50 14.81 -10.07
CA ALA A 264 7.08 16.08 -9.47
C ALA A 264 5.90 15.85 -8.52
N ASN A 265 5.96 16.41 -7.32
CA ASN A 265 4.92 16.26 -6.33
C ASN A 265 4.66 17.57 -5.60
N LEU A 266 3.38 17.80 -5.29
CA LEU A 266 2.92 18.88 -4.44
C LEU A 266 1.93 18.31 -3.42
N TYR A 267 2.10 18.64 -2.16
CA TYR A 267 1.15 18.39 -1.10
C TYR A 267 0.93 19.68 -0.33
N GLY A 268 -0.32 20.06 -0.12
CA GLY A 268 -0.68 21.21 0.69
C GLY A 268 -1.84 20.90 1.61
N SER A 269 -1.85 21.47 2.80
CA SER A 269 -2.97 21.51 3.73
C SER A 269 -3.13 22.91 4.27
N TYR A 270 -4.40 23.36 4.36
CA TYR A 270 -4.73 24.69 4.78
C TYR A 270 -5.96 24.69 5.69
N TYR A 271 -5.84 25.29 6.86
CA TYR A 271 -6.93 25.44 7.82
C TYR A 271 -7.79 26.65 7.47
N LEU A 272 -9.04 26.38 7.07
CA LEU A 272 -10.00 27.40 6.65
C LEU A 272 -10.73 28.08 7.83
N GLY A 273 -10.47 27.65 9.06
CA GLY A 273 -11.20 28.08 10.25
C GLY A 273 -12.45 27.23 10.54
N ARG A 274 -12.98 27.37 11.75
CA ARG A 274 -14.19 26.67 12.23
C ARG A 274 -14.15 25.15 11.98
N GLY A 275 -12.97 24.50 12.17
CA GLY A 275 -12.80 23.05 12.02
C GLY A 275 -12.68 22.58 10.56
N PHE A 276 -12.79 23.45 9.56
CA PHE A 276 -12.61 23.08 8.15
C PHE A 276 -11.13 23.04 7.77
N MET A 277 -10.73 21.97 7.12
CA MET A 277 -9.39 21.77 6.57
C MET A 277 -9.52 21.40 5.12
N LEU A 278 -8.77 22.08 4.25
CA LEU A 278 -8.60 21.72 2.84
C LEU A 278 -7.21 21.10 2.66
N SER A 279 -7.15 19.93 2.01
CA SER A 279 -5.88 19.30 1.61
C SER A 279 -5.90 19.01 0.11
N ALA A 280 -4.77 19.27 -0.55
CA ALA A 280 -4.58 18.99 -1.96
C ALA A 280 -3.25 18.25 -2.17
N SER A 281 -3.28 17.26 -3.03
CA SER A 281 -2.07 16.54 -3.46
C SER A 281 -2.09 16.42 -4.98
N LEU A 282 -0.94 16.69 -5.60
CA LEU A 282 -0.72 16.56 -7.04
C LEU A 282 0.57 15.79 -7.27
N TYR A 283 0.58 14.90 -8.24
CA TYR A 283 1.81 14.24 -8.67
C TYR A 283 1.86 14.07 -10.19
N TYR A 284 3.07 14.05 -10.71
CA TYR A 284 3.40 13.73 -12.08
C TYR A 284 4.68 12.90 -12.11
N ASN A 285 4.61 11.70 -12.66
CA ASN A 285 5.73 10.79 -12.82
C ASN A 285 5.91 10.46 -14.30
N TYR A 286 7.14 10.56 -14.77
CA TYR A 286 7.53 10.22 -16.13
C TYR A 286 8.87 9.51 -16.15
N SER A 287 9.00 8.49 -16.99
CA SER A 287 10.30 7.90 -17.36
C SER A 287 10.23 7.35 -18.77
N LYS A 288 11.28 7.59 -19.55
CA LYS A 288 11.45 6.93 -20.86
C LYS A 288 11.82 5.45 -20.70
N ASN A 289 12.33 5.05 -19.52
CA ASN A 289 12.79 3.68 -19.20
C ASN A 289 13.78 3.11 -20.26
N ASN A 290 14.56 3.94 -20.91
CA ASN A 290 15.45 3.57 -22.01
C ASN A 290 16.81 3.05 -21.51
N TYR A 291 16.82 2.22 -20.48
CA TYR A 291 18.03 1.60 -19.95
C TYR A 291 18.56 0.48 -20.84
N TRP A 292 19.83 0.14 -20.66
CA TRP A 292 20.48 -0.96 -21.35
C TRP A 292 20.04 -2.30 -20.75
N VAL A 293 19.82 -3.29 -21.62
CA VAL A 293 19.54 -4.69 -21.29
C VAL A 293 20.53 -5.58 -22.05
N TRP A 294 20.84 -6.73 -21.47
CA TRP A 294 21.76 -7.72 -22.07
C TRP A 294 21.40 -9.13 -21.59
N GLY A 295 21.88 -10.16 -22.30
CA GLY A 295 21.61 -11.57 -22.01
C GLY A 295 21.15 -12.30 -23.25
N ASP A 296 20.84 -13.62 -23.10
CA ASP A 296 20.54 -14.52 -24.22
C ASP A 296 19.25 -14.18 -24.97
N ASP A 297 18.29 -13.52 -24.33
CA ASP A 297 17.04 -13.08 -24.97
C ASP A 297 17.20 -11.78 -25.80
N ILE A 298 18.40 -11.17 -25.80
CA ILE A 298 18.66 -9.90 -26.49
C ILE A 298 19.33 -10.20 -27.83
N VAL A 299 18.51 -10.27 -28.88
CA VAL A 299 18.93 -10.64 -30.22
C VAL A 299 18.35 -9.70 -31.26
N TYR A 300 19.03 -9.59 -32.40
CA TYR A 300 18.48 -9.05 -33.64
C TYR A 300 18.03 -10.22 -34.50
N GLU A 301 16.79 -10.16 -34.96
CA GLU A 301 16.17 -11.22 -35.75
C GLU A 301 16.12 -10.81 -37.21
N HIS A 302 16.57 -11.70 -38.11
CA HIS A 302 16.49 -11.51 -39.54
C HIS A 302 15.22 -12.16 -40.12
N GLY A 303 14.81 -11.67 -41.28
CA GLY A 303 13.58 -12.10 -41.92
C GLY A 303 13.56 -13.58 -42.38
N ASP A 304 14.72 -14.21 -42.47
CA ASP A 304 14.90 -15.66 -42.71
C ASP A 304 14.85 -16.49 -41.40
N GLY A 305 14.58 -15.86 -40.24
CA GLY A 305 14.54 -16.52 -38.94
C GLY A 305 15.90 -16.71 -38.29
N GLN A 306 17.00 -16.28 -38.91
CA GLN A 306 18.30 -16.27 -38.26
C GLN A 306 18.33 -15.17 -37.16
N VAL A 307 19.12 -15.40 -36.10
CA VAL A 307 19.28 -14.46 -35.00
C VAL A 307 20.75 -14.09 -34.82
N THR A 308 21.01 -12.81 -34.65
CA THR A 308 22.33 -12.28 -34.28
C THR A 308 22.32 -11.90 -32.81
N LYS A 309 23.13 -12.56 -31.99
CA LYS A 309 23.34 -12.14 -30.59
C LYS A 309 24.03 -10.80 -30.57
N VAL A 310 23.56 -9.93 -29.68
CA VAL A 310 24.16 -8.62 -29.44
C VAL A 310 24.55 -8.49 -27.98
N ASP A 311 25.64 -7.78 -27.71
CA ASP A 311 26.16 -7.65 -26.34
C ASP A 311 25.16 -6.95 -25.43
N LYS A 312 24.47 -5.94 -25.95
CA LYS A 312 23.44 -5.15 -25.24
C LYS A 312 22.57 -4.39 -26.21
N ALA A 313 21.32 -4.18 -25.83
CA ALA A 313 20.38 -3.33 -26.55
C ALA A 313 19.74 -2.30 -25.62
N ARG A 314 19.21 -1.24 -26.19
CA ARG A 314 18.52 -0.19 -25.43
C ARG A 314 17.01 -0.41 -25.55
N ARG A 315 16.29 -0.32 -24.41
CA ARG A 315 14.82 -0.30 -24.45
C ARG A 315 14.36 0.93 -25.23
N PHE A 316 13.39 0.77 -26.12
CA PHE A 316 12.95 1.82 -27.03
C PHE A 316 11.43 2.10 -26.95
N HIS A 317 10.63 1.15 -26.45
CA HIS A 317 9.18 1.26 -26.32
C HIS A 317 8.72 0.83 -24.92
N ASP A 318 9.17 1.60 -23.88
CA ASP A 318 8.87 1.31 -22.48
C ASP A 318 8.52 2.57 -21.66
N ALA A 319 8.21 3.67 -22.33
CA ALA A 319 7.89 4.91 -21.64
C ALA A 319 6.68 4.76 -20.72
N TYR A 320 6.75 5.47 -19.61
CA TYR A 320 5.71 5.55 -18.60
C TYR A 320 5.44 6.99 -18.21
N ARG A 321 4.16 7.31 -18.09
CA ARG A 321 3.70 8.58 -17.54
C ARG A 321 2.45 8.33 -16.72
N ASP A 322 2.42 8.84 -15.50
CA ASP A 322 1.21 8.92 -14.70
C ASP A 322 1.11 10.24 -13.95
N TYR A 323 -0.09 10.65 -13.68
CA TYR A 323 -0.40 11.86 -12.95
C TYR A 323 -1.69 11.66 -12.15
N GLY A 324 -1.82 12.42 -11.07
CA GLY A 324 -3.04 12.37 -10.29
C GLY A 324 -3.15 13.52 -9.31
N THR A 325 -4.36 13.69 -8.83
CA THR A 325 -4.72 14.66 -7.81
C THR A 325 -5.62 14.03 -6.78
N ARG A 326 -5.46 14.42 -5.53
CA ARG A 326 -6.41 14.19 -4.45
C ARG A 326 -6.76 15.53 -3.83
N LEU A 327 -8.05 15.85 -3.79
CA LEU A 327 -8.61 16.99 -3.08
C LEU A 327 -9.42 16.43 -1.91
N ALA A 328 -9.19 16.92 -0.71
CA ALA A 328 -9.90 16.51 0.49
C ALA A 328 -10.36 17.72 1.27
N LEU A 329 -11.66 17.78 1.56
CA LEU A 329 -12.28 18.72 2.48
C LEU A 329 -12.67 17.94 3.74
N SER A 330 -12.19 18.36 4.90
CA SER A 330 -12.58 17.75 6.16
C SER A 330 -13.12 18.80 7.14
N LEU A 331 -14.12 18.37 7.89
CA LEU A 331 -14.68 19.10 9.04
C LEU A 331 -14.32 18.30 10.29
N ASN A 332 -13.71 18.97 11.26
CA ASN A 332 -13.18 18.33 12.46
C ASN A 332 -13.76 19.00 13.72
N ASP A 333 -13.84 18.21 14.78
CA ASP A 333 -14.10 18.65 16.16
C ASP A 333 -15.41 19.42 16.30
N ARG A 334 -16.55 18.81 15.89
CA ARG A 334 -17.90 19.31 16.12
C ARG A 334 -18.64 18.42 17.11
N SER A 335 -19.65 18.96 17.78
CA SER A 335 -20.45 18.18 18.75
C SER A 335 -21.06 16.91 18.13
N TRP A 336 -21.46 16.97 16.88
CA TRP A 336 -22.10 15.86 16.15
C TRP A 336 -21.12 15.01 15.31
N VAL A 337 -19.86 15.44 15.14
CA VAL A 337 -18.85 14.71 14.35
C VAL A 337 -17.43 15.08 14.81
N ASP A 338 -16.60 14.08 15.02
CA ASP A 338 -15.16 14.31 15.30
C ASP A 338 -14.37 14.47 14.01
N GLN A 339 -14.76 13.75 12.94
CA GLN A 339 -14.21 13.94 11.60
C GLN A 339 -15.25 13.56 10.53
N LEU A 340 -15.56 14.50 9.66
CA LEU A 340 -16.27 14.27 8.39
C LEU A 340 -15.34 14.66 7.26
N SER A 341 -15.05 13.75 6.34
CA SER A 341 -14.22 14.10 5.19
C SER A 341 -14.88 13.70 3.87
N PHE A 342 -14.64 14.54 2.87
CA PHE A 342 -15.02 14.33 1.49
C PHE A 342 -13.76 14.39 0.62
N ASN A 343 -13.49 13.32 -0.14
CA ASN A 343 -12.30 13.20 -0.97
C ASN A 343 -12.70 12.98 -2.43
N VAL A 344 -12.01 13.67 -3.33
CA VAL A 344 -12.05 13.42 -4.77
C VAL A 344 -10.64 13.07 -5.23
N ILE A 345 -10.50 11.93 -5.89
CA ILE A 345 -9.23 11.44 -6.42
C ILE A 345 -9.40 11.25 -7.92
N ALA A 346 -8.54 11.87 -8.71
CA ALA A 346 -8.51 11.67 -10.16
C ALA A 346 -7.08 11.32 -10.58
N SER A 347 -6.94 10.33 -11.44
CA SER A 347 -5.62 9.95 -11.96
C SER A 347 -5.70 9.47 -13.41
N GLY A 348 -4.55 9.55 -14.11
CA GLY A 348 -4.39 9.05 -15.45
C GLY A 348 -3.00 8.48 -15.67
N GLY A 349 -2.88 7.51 -16.57
CA GLY A 349 -1.61 6.88 -16.86
C GLY A 349 -1.50 6.42 -18.32
N TYR A 350 -0.27 6.44 -18.82
CA TYR A 350 0.14 5.90 -20.12
C TYR A 350 1.34 4.98 -19.91
N LYS A 351 1.32 3.80 -20.52
CA LYS A 351 2.44 2.86 -20.47
C LYS A 351 2.63 2.19 -21.82
N GLU A 352 3.81 2.34 -22.39
CA GLU A 352 4.30 1.52 -23.50
C GLU A 352 4.68 0.13 -23.00
N ILE A 353 4.45 -0.89 -23.80
CA ILE A 353 4.72 -2.29 -23.49
C ILE A 353 5.79 -2.80 -24.43
N GLN A 354 7.03 -2.93 -23.93
CA GLN A 354 8.20 -3.26 -24.72
C GLN A 354 8.24 -4.73 -25.18
N HIS A 355 7.70 -5.66 -24.38
CA HIS A 355 7.80 -7.10 -24.61
C HIS A 355 6.67 -7.87 -23.94
N GLY A 356 6.50 -9.12 -24.31
CA GLY A 356 5.58 -10.08 -23.68
C GLY A 356 6.05 -10.58 -22.31
N ALA A 357 5.69 -11.81 -21.97
CA ALA A 357 6.09 -12.46 -20.72
C ALA A 357 7.62 -12.68 -20.63
N ARG A 358 8.30 -12.74 -21.78
CA ARG A 358 9.76 -12.85 -21.92
C ARG A 358 10.29 -11.70 -22.78
N MET A 359 11.58 -11.39 -22.63
CA MET A 359 12.24 -10.34 -23.38
C MET A 359 12.53 -10.72 -24.84
N ASN A 360 12.36 -11.98 -25.23
CA ASN A 360 12.52 -12.43 -26.61
C ASN A 360 11.34 -12.09 -27.54
N ARG A 361 10.18 -11.67 -26.99
CA ARG A 361 9.03 -11.16 -27.78
C ARG A 361 8.93 -9.66 -27.63
N VAL A 362 9.36 -8.94 -28.64
CA VAL A 362 9.50 -7.49 -28.63
C VAL A 362 8.32 -6.82 -29.30
N TYR A 363 7.76 -5.80 -28.67
CA TYR A 363 6.69 -4.95 -29.21
C TYR A 363 7.20 -3.56 -29.49
N GLY A 364 6.79 -2.96 -30.62
CA GLY A 364 7.17 -1.61 -31.01
C GLY A 364 6.05 -0.57 -30.88
N ASN A 365 4.78 -1.00 -30.72
CA ASN A 365 3.63 -0.08 -30.73
C ASN A 365 2.56 -0.39 -29.68
N ARG A 366 2.65 -1.48 -28.94
CA ARG A 366 1.67 -1.84 -27.93
C ARG A 366 1.74 -0.89 -26.73
N HIS A 367 0.61 -0.31 -26.32
CA HIS A 367 0.56 0.59 -25.17
C HIS A 367 -0.79 0.53 -24.46
N ARG A 368 -0.85 1.12 -23.29
CA ARG A 368 -2.04 1.17 -22.44
C ARG A 368 -2.27 2.58 -21.92
N ASN A 369 -3.52 3.03 -21.98
CA ASN A 369 -4.03 4.23 -21.34
C ASN A 369 -4.96 3.86 -20.19
N SER A 370 -4.95 4.63 -19.11
CA SER A 370 -5.88 4.47 -17.98
C SER A 370 -6.31 5.83 -17.44
N ARG A 371 -7.56 5.92 -16.98
CA ARG A 371 -8.10 7.08 -16.24
C ARG A 371 -8.95 6.57 -15.11
N MET A 372 -8.94 7.27 -13.98
CA MET A 372 -9.72 6.91 -12.80
C MET A 372 -10.27 8.18 -12.16
N LEU A 373 -11.52 8.09 -11.71
CA LEU A 373 -12.15 9.06 -10.83
C LEU A 373 -12.73 8.30 -9.62
N ALA A 374 -12.37 8.71 -8.42
CA ALA A 374 -12.94 8.19 -7.19
C ALA A 374 -13.50 9.34 -6.33
N VAL A 375 -14.61 9.07 -5.68
CA VAL A 375 -15.23 9.96 -4.70
C VAL A 375 -15.47 9.16 -3.43
N GLU A 376 -15.04 9.71 -2.30
CA GLU A 376 -15.15 9.06 -1.01
C GLU A 376 -15.67 10.02 0.04
N THR A 377 -16.44 9.49 0.98
CA THR A 377 -16.82 10.21 2.20
C THR A 377 -16.54 9.31 3.40
N SER A 378 -16.10 9.93 4.50
CA SER A 378 -15.94 9.23 5.77
C SER A 378 -16.50 10.09 6.91
N TYR A 379 -17.15 9.42 7.84
CA TYR A 379 -17.71 9.99 9.06
C TYR A 379 -17.17 9.22 10.26
N ARG A 380 -16.66 9.92 11.25
CA ARG A 380 -16.22 9.36 12.53
C ARG A 380 -16.80 10.17 13.67
N LYS A 381 -17.34 9.45 14.66
CA LYS A 381 -17.81 10.01 15.91
C LYS A 381 -17.44 9.05 17.04
N ASP A 382 -16.66 9.53 17.99
CA ASP A 382 -16.40 8.88 19.27
C ASP A 382 -17.48 9.32 20.27
N ASP A 383 -17.83 8.47 21.25
CA ASP A 383 -18.87 8.71 22.26
C ASP A 383 -20.25 9.10 21.68
N ILE A 384 -20.71 8.36 20.65
CA ILE A 384 -21.89 8.78 19.84
C ILE A 384 -23.21 8.74 20.62
N LEU A 385 -23.48 7.72 21.43
CA LEU A 385 -24.69 7.56 22.22
C LEU A 385 -24.36 7.42 23.73
N THR A 386 -23.20 6.88 24.02
CA THR A 386 -22.68 6.66 25.36
C THR A 386 -21.15 6.77 25.31
N ASP A 387 -20.53 7.06 26.46
CA ASP A 387 -19.09 7.10 26.58
C ASP A 387 -18.48 5.75 26.15
N GLY A 388 -17.41 5.80 25.37
CA GLY A 388 -16.70 4.64 24.84
C GLY A 388 -17.30 4.01 23.58
N LEU A 389 -18.47 4.46 23.08
CA LEU A 389 -19.04 3.95 21.83
C LEU A 389 -18.62 4.82 20.64
N SER A 390 -17.83 4.26 19.73
CA SER A 390 -17.32 4.94 18.53
C SER A 390 -17.94 4.37 17.26
N LEU A 391 -18.29 5.25 16.32
CA LEU A 391 -18.81 4.91 14.99
C LEU A 391 -17.87 5.48 13.91
N ASP A 392 -17.47 4.61 12.97
CA ASP A 392 -16.72 4.98 11.76
C ASP A 392 -17.46 4.44 10.53
N LEU A 393 -17.82 5.33 9.61
CA LEU A 393 -18.50 5.01 8.35
C LEU A 393 -17.68 5.53 7.18
N GLN A 394 -17.58 4.74 6.11
CA GLN A 394 -16.92 5.13 4.89
C GLN A 394 -17.67 4.62 3.68
N LEU A 395 -17.89 5.49 2.70
CA LEU A 395 -18.50 5.17 1.41
C LEU A 395 -17.59 5.66 0.29
N GLY A 396 -17.46 4.86 -0.74
CA GLY A 396 -16.65 5.19 -1.90
C GLY A 396 -17.28 4.71 -3.21
N TYR A 397 -17.06 5.49 -4.25
CA TYR A 397 -17.36 5.12 -5.62
C TYR A 397 -16.15 5.40 -6.49
N THR A 398 -15.76 4.44 -7.31
CA THR A 398 -14.67 4.58 -8.28
C THR A 398 -15.13 4.18 -9.67
N ASN A 399 -14.85 5.02 -10.65
CA ASN A 399 -14.93 4.72 -12.06
C ASN A 399 -13.53 4.60 -12.65
N ASN A 400 -13.28 3.52 -13.35
CA ASN A 400 -12.00 3.22 -13.98
C ASN A 400 -12.21 2.95 -15.46
N HIS A 401 -11.47 3.64 -16.31
CA HIS A 401 -11.49 3.48 -17.75
C HIS A 401 -10.09 3.14 -18.23
N ARG A 402 -9.93 2.00 -18.92
CA ARG A 402 -8.66 1.53 -19.45
C ARG A 402 -8.81 1.14 -20.92
N VAL A 403 -7.85 1.58 -21.74
CA VAL A 403 -7.74 1.21 -23.14
C VAL A 403 -6.39 0.58 -23.40
N VAL A 404 -6.38 -0.57 -24.05
CA VAL A 404 -5.17 -1.21 -24.58
C VAL A 404 -5.20 -1.12 -26.09
N VAL A 405 -4.12 -0.62 -26.65
CA VAL A 405 -3.93 -0.45 -28.10
C VAL A 405 -2.84 -1.39 -28.58
N ASP A 406 -3.21 -2.28 -29.47
CA ASP A 406 -2.32 -3.23 -30.12
C ASP A 406 -2.82 -3.47 -31.56
N THR A 407 -2.54 -2.49 -32.43
CA THR A 407 -3.14 -2.38 -33.76
C THR A 407 -2.13 -2.47 -34.91
N VAL A 408 -0.84 -2.56 -34.61
CA VAL A 408 0.23 -2.58 -35.59
C VAL A 408 0.74 -4.01 -35.80
N PRO A 409 0.56 -4.61 -36.98
CA PRO A 409 0.85 -6.01 -37.26
C PRO A 409 2.29 -6.26 -37.64
N TYR A 410 3.25 -5.59 -37.02
CA TYR A 410 4.66 -5.78 -37.35
C TYR A 410 5.42 -6.45 -36.22
N ARG A 411 6.29 -7.37 -36.59
CA ARG A 411 7.22 -8.02 -35.70
C ARG A 411 8.43 -7.12 -35.51
N TYR A 412 8.87 -6.98 -34.27
CA TYR A 412 10.01 -6.16 -33.87
C TYR A 412 11.05 -7.02 -33.15
N ASP A 413 12.29 -6.58 -33.21
CA ASP A 413 13.38 -7.10 -32.41
C ASP A 413 14.01 -5.98 -31.54
N TRP A 414 15.13 -6.27 -30.90
CA TRP A 414 15.84 -5.32 -30.05
C TRP A 414 16.56 -4.20 -30.81
N SER A 415 16.59 -4.21 -32.15
CA SER A 415 17.06 -3.06 -32.93
C SER A 415 16.11 -1.86 -32.85
N GLY A 416 14.85 -2.09 -32.45
CA GLY A 416 13.78 -1.11 -32.45
C GLY A 416 13.14 -0.87 -33.81
N GLN A 417 13.48 -1.67 -34.82
CA GLN A 417 12.92 -1.61 -36.16
C GLN A 417 12.01 -2.83 -36.40
N PRO A 418 11.03 -2.71 -37.28
CA PRO A 418 10.32 -3.88 -37.79
C PRO A 418 11.30 -4.85 -38.47
N ILE A 419 11.12 -6.15 -38.21
CA ILE A 419 11.83 -7.21 -38.92
C ILE A 419 11.35 -7.23 -40.35
N VAL A 420 12.26 -7.27 -41.33
CA VAL A 420 11.91 -7.25 -42.75
C VAL A 420 12.28 -8.56 -43.45
N ASP A 421 11.51 -8.93 -44.49
CA ASP A 421 11.82 -10.06 -45.39
C ASP A 421 12.96 -9.72 -46.38
N SER A 422 13.35 -10.64 -47.20
CA SER A 422 14.37 -10.48 -48.24
C SER A 422 14.09 -9.35 -49.26
N ASN A 423 12.84 -8.90 -49.34
CA ASN A 423 12.39 -7.81 -50.20
C ASN A 423 12.27 -6.47 -49.42
N ASN A 424 12.84 -6.39 -48.21
CA ASN A 424 12.77 -5.23 -47.34
C ASN A 424 11.33 -4.81 -46.94
N ARG A 425 10.41 -5.78 -46.82
CA ARG A 425 9.03 -5.56 -46.41
C ARG A 425 8.88 -6.00 -44.96
N PRO A 426 8.20 -5.21 -44.12
CA PRO A 426 7.96 -5.60 -42.71
C PRO A 426 7.19 -6.92 -42.62
N ILE A 427 7.71 -7.85 -41.84
CA ILE A 427 7.05 -9.13 -41.59
C ILE A 427 5.83 -8.88 -40.71
N LYS A 428 4.67 -9.30 -41.19
CA LYS A 428 3.45 -9.26 -40.41
C LYS A 428 3.48 -10.38 -39.38
N THR A 429 3.06 -10.08 -38.19
CA THR A 429 2.82 -11.05 -37.12
C THR A 429 1.36 -11.05 -36.76
N ASP A 430 0.91 -12.15 -36.19
CA ASP A 430 -0.35 -12.14 -35.49
C ASP A 430 -0.24 -11.23 -34.29
N PHE A 431 -1.19 -10.33 -34.18
CA PHE A 431 -1.19 -9.27 -33.19
C PHE A 431 -1.21 -9.77 -31.75
N GLY A 432 -0.74 -8.94 -30.85
CA GLY A 432 -0.62 -9.21 -29.44
C GLY A 432 -1.90 -9.32 -28.63
N ALA A 433 -3.08 -9.33 -29.24
CA ALA A 433 -4.32 -9.76 -28.60
C ALA A 433 -4.37 -11.29 -28.49
N GLU A 434 -3.36 -11.83 -27.92
CA GLU A 434 -3.01 -13.24 -27.85
C GLU A 434 -4.09 -14.10 -27.22
N VAL A 435 -4.89 -13.56 -26.31
CA VAL A 435 -5.89 -14.32 -25.55
C VAL A 435 -7.29 -14.25 -26.18
N ARG A 436 -7.50 -13.36 -27.16
CA ARG A 436 -8.81 -13.25 -27.77
C ARG A 436 -9.24 -14.53 -28.43
N ASN A 437 -8.33 -15.17 -29.12
CA ASN A 437 -8.44 -16.50 -29.63
C ASN A 437 -7.02 -17.04 -29.86
N ALA A 438 -6.62 -18.06 -29.14
CA ALA A 438 -5.32 -18.73 -29.29
C ALA A 438 -5.13 -19.32 -30.72
N LEU A 439 -6.21 -19.40 -31.52
CA LEU A 439 -6.21 -19.93 -32.88
C LEU A 439 -6.18 -18.83 -33.95
N THR A 440 -6.69 -17.61 -33.66
CA THR A 440 -6.90 -16.61 -34.74
C THR A 440 -6.14 -15.31 -34.55
N GLY A 441 -5.64 -14.99 -33.35
CA GLY A 441 -4.98 -13.71 -33.10
C GLY A 441 -5.82 -12.50 -33.57
N GLY A 442 -5.19 -11.32 -33.64
CA GLY A 442 -5.78 -10.15 -34.27
C GLY A 442 -5.52 -8.83 -33.53
N PRO A 443 -5.78 -7.69 -34.19
CA PRO A 443 -5.59 -6.39 -33.56
C PRO A 443 -6.53 -6.20 -32.36
N SER A 444 -6.09 -5.42 -31.39
CA SER A 444 -6.88 -5.11 -30.21
C SER A 444 -6.95 -3.60 -29.94
N LEU A 445 -8.16 -3.11 -29.70
CA LEU A 445 -8.48 -1.79 -29.19
C LEU A 445 -9.42 -1.94 -28.00
N GLN A 446 -9.03 -2.77 -27.05
CA GLN A 446 -9.90 -3.13 -25.94
C GLN A 446 -10.06 -2.00 -24.95
N THR A 447 -11.30 -1.68 -24.68
CA THR A 447 -11.73 -0.74 -23.65
C THR A 447 -12.39 -1.49 -22.51
N ASP A 448 -11.88 -1.33 -21.29
CA ASP A 448 -12.49 -1.81 -20.06
C ASP A 448 -13.01 -0.62 -19.25
N ILE A 449 -14.28 -0.64 -18.88
CA ILE A 449 -14.90 0.31 -17.96
C ILE A 449 -15.34 -0.45 -16.72
N SER A 450 -14.86 -0.04 -15.56
CA SER A 450 -15.27 -0.65 -14.31
C SER A 450 -15.80 0.38 -13.31
N HIS A 451 -16.80 -0.04 -12.54
CA HIS A 451 -17.41 0.70 -11.46
C HIS A 451 -17.25 -0.10 -10.18
N THR A 452 -16.71 0.52 -9.14
CA THR A 452 -16.53 -0.11 -7.84
C THR A 452 -17.22 0.74 -6.77
N PHE A 453 -18.13 0.14 -6.03
CA PHE A 453 -18.77 0.73 -4.85
C PHE A 453 -18.17 0.06 -3.62
N THR A 454 -17.68 0.85 -2.69
CA THR A 454 -17.14 0.39 -1.41
C THR A 454 -17.93 0.99 -0.26
N SER A 455 -18.20 0.19 0.75
CA SER A 455 -18.84 0.64 1.98
C SER A 455 -18.19 -0.05 3.17
N ARG A 456 -17.96 0.72 4.22
CA ARG A 456 -17.40 0.22 5.49
C ARG A 456 -18.15 0.84 6.65
N ALA A 457 -18.43 0.02 7.63
CA ALA A 457 -19.00 0.44 8.90
C ALA A 457 -18.25 -0.24 10.04
N SER A 458 -17.89 0.51 11.06
CA SER A 458 -17.24 0.00 12.27
C SER A 458 -17.90 0.61 13.49
N LEU A 459 -18.31 -0.23 14.40
CA LEU A 459 -18.84 0.13 15.70
C LEU A 459 -17.90 -0.46 16.74
N ALA A 460 -17.28 0.38 17.56
CA ALA A 460 -16.37 -0.04 18.62
C ALA A 460 -16.90 0.45 19.97
N TYR A 461 -17.00 -0.44 20.94
CA TYR A 461 -17.42 -0.13 22.30
C TYR A 461 -16.31 -0.46 23.29
N THR A 462 -15.76 0.56 23.92
CA THR A 462 -14.76 0.42 24.99
C THR A 462 -15.46 0.44 26.34
N PHE A 463 -15.33 -0.62 27.09
CA PHE A 463 -15.91 -0.78 28.42
C PHE A 463 -14.82 -1.12 29.44
N LEU A 464 -15.07 -0.78 30.72
CA LEU A 464 -14.09 -0.97 31.79
C LEU A 464 -12.70 -0.39 31.47
N GLU A 465 -12.63 0.68 30.64
CA GLU A 465 -11.42 1.43 30.24
C GLU A 465 -10.38 0.64 29.44
N HIS A 466 -10.44 -0.71 29.43
CA HIS A 466 -9.37 -1.54 28.90
C HIS A 466 -9.84 -2.67 27.96
N HIS A 467 -11.13 -2.76 27.72
CA HIS A 467 -11.75 -3.78 26.89
C HIS A 467 -12.50 -3.12 25.73
N THR A 468 -12.20 -3.49 24.51
CA THR A 468 -12.87 -2.93 23.32
C THR A 468 -13.47 -4.05 22.49
N LEU A 469 -14.80 -4.02 22.32
CA LEU A 469 -15.51 -4.88 21.37
C LEU A 469 -15.75 -4.10 20.10
N THR A 470 -15.26 -4.61 18.97
CA THR A 470 -15.41 -3.98 17.66
C THR A 470 -16.19 -4.90 16.71
N ALA A 471 -17.32 -4.42 16.22
CA ALA A 471 -18.04 -5.02 15.10
C ALA A 471 -17.76 -4.22 13.83
N ARG A 472 -17.40 -4.90 12.75
CA ARG A 472 -17.07 -4.25 11.49
C ARG A 472 -17.67 -4.99 10.31
N TRP A 473 -18.07 -4.22 9.30
CA TRP A 473 -18.53 -4.72 8.01
C TRP A 473 -17.87 -3.94 6.87
N GLN A 474 -17.51 -4.67 5.82
CA GLN A 474 -17.01 -4.10 4.56
C GLN A 474 -17.72 -4.77 3.39
N GLY A 475 -18.27 -3.97 2.50
CA GLY A 475 -18.86 -4.39 1.23
C GLY A 475 -18.12 -3.81 0.05
N THR A 476 -17.91 -4.61 -0.98
CA THR A 476 -17.38 -4.17 -2.29
C THR A 476 -18.26 -4.74 -3.39
N TYR A 477 -18.83 -3.87 -4.20
CA TYR A 477 -19.59 -4.25 -5.39
C TYR A 477 -18.86 -3.76 -6.62
N PHE A 478 -18.49 -4.69 -7.49
CA PHE A 478 -17.71 -4.46 -8.70
C PHE A 478 -18.51 -4.82 -9.93
N LEU A 479 -18.44 -3.93 -10.93
CA LEU A 479 -19.01 -4.08 -12.26
C LEU A 479 -17.93 -3.81 -13.29
N ARG A 480 -17.85 -4.62 -14.34
CA ARG A 480 -16.96 -4.36 -15.46
C ARG A 480 -17.65 -4.67 -16.80
N ASP A 481 -17.56 -3.69 -17.68
CA ASP A 481 -17.88 -3.83 -19.09
C ASP A 481 -16.60 -3.75 -19.92
N SER A 482 -16.45 -4.67 -20.86
CA SER A 482 -15.31 -4.71 -21.76
C SER A 482 -15.81 -4.68 -23.20
N HIS A 483 -15.15 -3.92 -24.06
CA HIS A 483 -15.50 -3.79 -25.46
C HIS A 483 -14.25 -3.64 -26.32
N ASP A 484 -14.21 -4.39 -27.42
CA ASP A 484 -13.17 -4.25 -28.47
C ASP A 484 -13.83 -4.17 -29.84
N PRO A 485 -13.80 -3.00 -30.50
CA PRO A 485 -14.49 -2.80 -31.79
C PRO A 485 -13.82 -3.58 -32.95
N LEU A 486 -12.60 -4.06 -32.75
CA LEU A 486 -11.85 -4.81 -33.76
C LEU A 486 -12.14 -6.32 -33.71
N VAL A 487 -12.87 -6.78 -32.67
CA VAL A 487 -13.31 -8.18 -32.61
C VAL A 487 -14.47 -8.40 -33.61
N PRO A 488 -14.37 -9.35 -34.54
CA PRO A 488 -15.49 -9.72 -35.35
C PRO A 488 -16.71 -10.13 -34.51
N LYS A 489 -17.92 -9.69 -34.90
CA LYS A 489 -19.16 -9.93 -34.14
C LYS A 489 -19.46 -11.42 -33.91
N TYR A 490 -19.03 -12.31 -34.81
CA TYR A 490 -19.19 -13.77 -34.66
C TYR A 490 -18.19 -14.41 -33.68
N ILE A 491 -17.15 -13.67 -33.27
CA ILE A 491 -16.16 -14.09 -32.24
C ILE A 491 -16.41 -13.34 -30.94
N THR A 492 -17.46 -12.49 -30.91
CA THR A 492 -17.64 -11.56 -29.78
C THR A 492 -17.73 -12.35 -28.48
N PRO A 493 -16.72 -12.25 -27.59
CA PRO A 493 -16.86 -12.80 -26.27
C PRO A 493 -18.02 -12.08 -25.56
N PRO A 494 -18.75 -12.77 -24.71
CA PRO A 494 -19.78 -12.18 -23.88
C PRO A 494 -19.13 -11.34 -22.76
N ASP A 495 -18.49 -10.25 -23.13
CA ASP A 495 -17.75 -9.39 -22.19
C ASP A 495 -18.64 -8.53 -21.30
N GLN A 496 -19.95 -8.66 -21.51
CA GLN A 496 -20.90 -7.76 -20.88
C GLN A 496 -21.35 -8.29 -19.53
N ASN A 497 -21.36 -7.40 -18.53
CA ASN A 497 -21.92 -7.63 -17.20
C ASN A 497 -21.17 -8.60 -16.26
N LYS A 498 -19.84 -8.48 -16.17
CA LYS A 498 -19.09 -9.12 -15.10
C LYS A 498 -19.35 -8.42 -13.78
N LYS A 499 -19.87 -9.15 -12.78
CA LYS A 499 -20.27 -8.59 -11.49
C LYS A 499 -19.68 -9.42 -10.35
N SER A 500 -19.20 -8.75 -9.33
CA SER A 500 -18.75 -9.37 -8.08
C SER A 500 -19.27 -8.58 -6.89
N LEU A 501 -19.85 -9.28 -5.93
CA LEU A 501 -20.19 -8.75 -4.62
C LEU A 501 -19.33 -9.47 -3.58
N LYS A 502 -18.50 -8.72 -2.86
CA LYS A 502 -17.71 -9.20 -1.74
C LYS A 502 -18.22 -8.53 -0.45
N SER A 503 -18.48 -9.32 0.58
CA SER A 503 -18.93 -8.85 1.89
C SER A 503 -18.14 -9.54 2.98
N ILE A 504 -17.50 -8.76 3.85
CA ILE A 504 -16.69 -9.28 4.95
C ILE A 504 -17.15 -8.62 6.24
N ALA A 505 -17.61 -9.44 7.19
CA ALA A 505 -17.97 -9.01 8.53
C ALA A 505 -16.94 -9.52 9.52
N SER A 506 -16.63 -8.75 10.54
CA SER A 506 -15.72 -9.16 11.62
C SER A 506 -16.22 -8.69 12.99
N LEU A 507 -15.93 -9.50 14.00
CA LEU A 507 -16.10 -9.19 15.41
C LEU A 507 -14.76 -9.40 16.09
N ALA A 508 -14.30 -8.41 16.85
CA ALA A 508 -13.02 -8.45 17.55
C ALA A 508 -13.20 -7.99 19.00
N LEU A 509 -12.58 -8.71 19.93
CA LEU A 509 -12.42 -8.32 21.32
C LEU A 509 -10.94 -8.03 21.57
N GLU A 510 -10.63 -6.82 21.96
CA GLU A 510 -9.29 -6.36 22.30
C GLU A 510 -9.25 -6.01 23.79
N ASP A 511 -8.32 -6.61 24.51
CA ASP A 511 -8.19 -6.45 25.95
C ASP A 511 -6.78 -6.02 26.33
N SER A 512 -6.71 -5.25 27.40
CA SER A 512 -5.47 -4.84 28.04
C SER A 512 -5.52 -5.15 29.54
N TRP A 513 -4.66 -6.03 30.00
CA TRP A 513 -4.59 -6.56 31.36
C TRP A 513 -3.28 -6.17 32.04
N LEU A 514 -3.19 -6.33 33.35
CA LEU A 514 -1.98 -6.11 34.15
C LEU A 514 -1.37 -4.72 33.89
N GLU A 515 -2.19 -3.67 33.97
CA GLU A 515 -1.77 -2.29 33.72
C GLU A 515 -1.10 -2.10 32.32
N GLY A 516 -1.66 -2.80 31.30
CA GLY A 516 -1.16 -2.71 29.92
C GLY A 516 0.04 -3.60 29.60
N ARG A 517 0.51 -4.41 30.56
CA ARG A 517 1.60 -5.38 30.31
C ARG A 517 1.20 -6.55 29.46
N LEU A 518 -0.05 -6.98 29.53
CA LEU A 518 -0.61 -8.05 28.72
C LEU A 518 -1.70 -7.47 27.81
N LYS A 519 -1.56 -7.63 26.50
CA LYS A 519 -2.55 -7.26 25.50
C LYS A 519 -2.91 -8.46 24.68
N ASN A 520 -4.21 -8.64 24.44
CA ASN A 520 -4.69 -9.66 23.52
C ASN A 520 -5.75 -9.11 22.59
N SER A 521 -5.90 -9.76 21.45
CA SER A 521 -7.00 -9.55 20.52
C SER A 521 -7.49 -10.90 20.05
N LEU A 522 -8.80 -11.14 20.14
CA LEU A 522 -9.47 -12.32 19.58
C LEU A 522 -10.45 -11.83 18.53
N PHE A 523 -10.48 -12.46 17.37
CA PHE A 523 -11.38 -12.02 16.31
C PHE A 523 -11.93 -13.17 15.48
N TYR A 524 -13.13 -12.94 14.96
CA TYR A 524 -13.85 -13.79 14.04
C TYR A 524 -14.14 -12.99 12.78
N LYS A 525 -14.01 -13.61 11.60
CA LYS A 525 -14.30 -13.01 10.28
C LYS A 525 -15.24 -13.93 9.50
N GLN A 526 -16.26 -13.36 8.90
CA GLN A 526 -17.13 -14.03 7.95
C GLN A 526 -16.91 -13.43 6.56
N TYR A 527 -16.69 -14.28 5.57
CA TYR A 527 -16.43 -13.94 4.18
C TYR A 527 -17.59 -14.42 3.31
N TYR A 528 -18.06 -13.58 2.43
CA TYR A 528 -19.06 -13.91 1.44
C TYR A 528 -18.68 -13.29 0.10
N GLN A 529 -18.75 -14.07 -0.99
CA GLN A 529 -18.56 -13.60 -2.35
C GLN A 529 -19.66 -14.18 -3.25
N LYS A 530 -20.28 -13.32 -4.07
CA LYS A 530 -21.15 -13.70 -5.18
C LYS A 530 -20.56 -13.16 -6.46
N VAL A 531 -20.42 -14.05 -7.46
CA VAL A 531 -19.82 -13.75 -8.77
C VAL A 531 -20.87 -14.07 -9.84
N HIS A 532 -20.98 -13.18 -10.81
CA HIS A 532 -21.75 -13.40 -12.04
C HIS A 532 -20.89 -13.04 -13.25
N ALA A 533 -20.74 -13.98 -14.17
CA ALA A 533 -20.03 -13.81 -15.43
C ALA A 533 -20.75 -14.57 -16.53
N ILE A 534 -20.55 -14.17 -17.77
CA ILE A 534 -20.94 -14.95 -18.93
C ILE A 534 -19.68 -15.58 -19.51
N MET A 535 -19.67 -16.87 -19.71
CA MET A 535 -18.56 -17.63 -20.30
C MET A 535 -18.96 -18.28 -21.59
N GLU A 536 -18.02 -18.36 -22.51
CA GLU A 536 -18.14 -19.18 -23.68
C GLU A 536 -17.75 -20.63 -23.29
N LEU A 537 -18.72 -21.49 -23.12
CA LEU A 537 -18.54 -22.89 -22.77
C LEU A 537 -18.95 -23.81 -23.90
N ASN A 538 -18.25 -24.94 -24.02
CA ASN A 538 -18.62 -25.95 -24.99
C ASN A 538 -19.92 -26.62 -24.54
N ASN A 539 -20.99 -26.48 -25.32
CA ASN A 539 -22.25 -27.17 -25.07
C ASN A 539 -22.04 -28.66 -25.33
N PRO A 540 -22.15 -29.54 -24.33
CA PRO A 540 -21.88 -30.97 -24.49
C PRO A 540 -22.85 -31.67 -25.45
N THR A 541 -24.01 -31.05 -25.70
CA THR A 541 -25.05 -31.62 -26.60
C THR A 541 -24.82 -31.19 -28.05
N THR A 542 -24.44 -29.96 -28.30
CA THR A 542 -24.29 -29.41 -29.65
C THR A 542 -22.86 -29.41 -30.15
N GLY A 543 -21.86 -29.56 -29.24
CA GLY A 543 -20.43 -29.43 -29.53
C GLY A 543 -20.00 -28.00 -29.90
N LYS A 544 -20.90 -27.01 -29.79
CA LYS A 544 -20.65 -25.62 -30.12
C LYS A 544 -20.34 -24.81 -28.86
N LEU A 545 -19.52 -23.77 -29.02
CA LEU A 545 -19.29 -22.77 -27.99
C LEU A 545 -20.54 -21.90 -27.83
N GLU A 546 -21.11 -21.87 -26.66
CA GLU A 546 -22.29 -21.09 -26.31
C GLU A 546 -22.04 -20.19 -25.11
N ASN A 547 -22.63 -19.01 -25.15
CA ASN A 547 -22.57 -18.03 -24.05
C ASN A 547 -23.41 -18.51 -22.88
N THR A 548 -22.75 -19.00 -21.85
CA THR A 548 -23.39 -19.56 -20.66
C THR A 548 -23.19 -18.66 -19.45
N PRO A 549 -24.26 -18.21 -18.78
CA PRO A 549 -24.12 -17.49 -17.51
C PRO A 549 -23.58 -18.44 -16.42
N VAL A 550 -22.54 -17.98 -15.73
CA VAL A 550 -21.94 -18.67 -14.59
C VAL A 550 -22.17 -17.83 -13.34
N GLU A 551 -22.85 -18.42 -12.38
CA GLU A 551 -23.03 -17.82 -11.06
C GLU A 551 -22.36 -18.70 -9.99
N SER A 552 -21.64 -18.06 -9.08
CA SER A 552 -21.02 -18.70 -7.93
C SER A 552 -21.26 -17.86 -6.68
N ALA A 553 -21.65 -18.51 -5.58
CA ALA A 553 -21.77 -17.89 -4.27
C ALA A 553 -21.04 -18.74 -3.24
N THR A 554 -20.14 -18.14 -2.48
CA THR A 554 -19.34 -18.83 -1.49
C THR A 554 -19.35 -18.09 -0.15
N SER A 555 -19.34 -18.84 0.95
CA SER A 555 -19.25 -18.30 2.31
C SER A 555 -18.22 -19.09 3.11
N PHE A 556 -17.36 -18.36 3.83
CA PHE A 556 -16.29 -18.95 4.65
C PHE A 556 -16.14 -18.21 5.97
N HIS A 557 -15.44 -18.85 6.91
CA HIS A 557 -15.20 -18.33 8.25
C HIS A 557 -13.72 -18.38 8.58
N GLY A 558 -13.23 -17.29 9.17
CA GLY A 558 -11.88 -17.17 9.71
C GLY A 558 -11.92 -16.83 11.19
N VAL A 559 -10.91 -17.25 11.91
CA VAL A 559 -10.73 -16.94 13.33
C VAL A 559 -9.27 -16.71 13.60
N GLY A 560 -8.97 -15.77 14.47
CA GLY A 560 -7.59 -15.49 14.85
C GLY A 560 -7.47 -14.76 16.16
N GLY A 561 -6.24 -14.60 16.60
CA GLY A 561 -5.94 -13.86 17.80
C GLY A 561 -4.46 -13.51 17.92
N THR A 562 -4.19 -12.55 18.78
CA THR A 562 -2.85 -12.08 19.09
C THR A 562 -2.66 -11.95 20.60
N LEU A 563 -1.42 -12.06 21.02
CA LEU A 563 -1.00 -11.88 22.39
C LEU A 563 0.31 -11.08 22.40
N SER A 564 0.39 -10.05 23.23
CA SER A 564 1.62 -9.29 23.50
C SER A 564 1.85 -9.20 24.99
N TYR A 565 3.03 -9.59 25.45
CA TYR A 565 3.39 -9.55 26.86
C TYR A 565 4.68 -8.75 27.07
N LYS A 566 4.60 -7.71 27.90
CA LYS A 566 5.75 -6.92 28.33
C LYS A 566 6.48 -7.67 29.46
N VAL A 567 7.59 -8.31 29.13
CA VAL A 567 8.43 -9.07 30.09
C VAL A 567 9.12 -8.12 31.05
N LEU A 568 9.78 -7.10 30.49
CA LEU A 568 10.43 -6.03 31.20
C LEU A 568 10.41 -4.75 30.34
N ASP A 569 10.88 -3.63 30.88
CA ASP A 569 10.92 -2.38 30.13
C ASP A 569 11.77 -2.53 28.87
N GLY A 570 11.16 -2.24 27.73
CA GLY A 570 11.78 -2.40 26.43
C GLY A 570 11.79 -3.83 25.85
N LEU A 571 11.30 -4.86 26.55
CA LEU A 571 11.23 -6.23 26.03
C LEU A 571 9.80 -6.75 26.00
N TYR A 572 9.33 -7.10 24.81
CA TYR A 572 7.99 -7.61 24.56
C TYR A 572 8.07 -8.94 23.80
N LEU A 573 7.31 -9.91 24.25
CA LEU A 573 7.04 -11.14 23.49
C LEU A 573 5.68 -10.99 22.81
N HIS A 574 5.56 -11.49 21.59
CA HIS A 574 4.29 -11.54 20.89
C HIS A 574 4.05 -12.88 20.22
N ALA A 575 2.80 -13.28 20.19
CA ALA A 575 2.33 -14.46 19.46
C ALA A 575 1.06 -14.10 18.71
N SER A 576 0.89 -14.63 17.51
CA SER A 576 -0.35 -14.46 16.75
C SER A 576 -0.66 -15.69 15.91
N ALA A 577 -1.96 -15.99 15.77
CA ALA A 577 -2.44 -17.08 14.94
C ALA A 577 -3.72 -16.68 14.23
N GLU A 578 -3.91 -17.12 12.97
CA GLU A 578 -5.11 -16.87 12.20
C GLU A 578 -5.36 -18.02 11.20
N ARG A 579 -6.57 -18.50 11.14
CA ARG A 579 -7.09 -19.22 9.98
C ARG A 579 -7.70 -18.20 9.04
N ALA A 580 -6.91 -17.78 8.06
CA ALA A 580 -7.27 -16.75 7.09
C ALA A 580 -7.87 -17.37 5.81
N ILE A 581 -8.76 -16.62 5.16
CA ILE A 581 -9.38 -16.97 3.88
C ILE A 581 -9.13 -15.84 2.91
N ARG A 582 -8.81 -16.16 1.65
CA ARG A 582 -8.76 -15.22 0.54
C ARG A 582 -9.74 -15.61 -0.56
N LEU A 583 -10.60 -14.67 -0.88
CA LEU A 583 -11.53 -14.82 -2.00
C LEU A 583 -10.80 -14.47 -3.31
N PRO A 584 -11.09 -15.15 -4.44
CA PRO A 584 -10.52 -14.79 -5.72
C PRO A 584 -10.81 -13.34 -6.10
N SER A 585 -9.81 -12.67 -6.67
CA SER A 585 -9.93 -11.28 -7.16
C SER A 585 -10.66 -11.21 -8.51
N GLU A 586 -11.10 -10.01 -8.87
CA GLU A 586 -11.78 -9.74 -10.14
C GLU A 586 -10.89 -10.08 -11.35
N LEU A 587 -9.56 -9.89 -11.22
CA LEU A 587 -8.61 -10.27 -12.27
C LEU A 587 -8.51 -11.79 -12.44
N GLU A 588 -8.49 -12.52 -11.32
CA GLU A 588 -8.40 -13.98 -11.33
C GLU A 588 -9.68 -14.62 -11.86
N LEU A 589 -10.85 -14.09 -11.48
CA LEU A 589 -12.15 -14.62 -11.91
C LEU A 589 -12.46 -14.27 -13.36
N PHE A 590 -12.28 -13.01 -13.72
CA PHE A 590 -12.77 -12.47 -14.98
C PHE A 590 -11.68 -12.35 -16.05
N GLY A 591 -10.41 -12.62 -15.67
CA GLY A 591 -9.28 -12.44 -16.56
C GLY A 591 -9.11 -10.99 -17.03
N ASN A 592 -8.28 -10.83 -18.03
CA ASN A 592 -8.04 -9.56 -18.70
C ASN A 592 -7.34 -9.82 -20.03
N ILE A 593 -8.09 -9.76 -21.12
CA ILE A 593 -7.60 -9.99 -22.48
C ILE A 593 -6.42 -9.05 -22.80
N ALA A 594 -6.53 -7.79 -22.41
CA ALA A 594 -5.48 -6.81 -22.62
C ALA A 594 -4.16 -7.11 -21.90
N SER A 595 -4.18 -7.97 -20.90
CA SER A 595 -3.00 -8.45 -20.16
C SER A 595 -2.70 -9.92 -20.47
N ASN A 596 -3.36 -10.50 -21.48
CA ASN A 596 -3.27 -11.91 -21.86
C ASN A 596 -3.60 -12.87 -20.68
N VAL A 597 -4.62 -12.52 -19.89
CA VAL A 597 -5.09 -13.35 -18.78
C VAL A 597 -6.48 -13.89 -19.07
N THR A 598 -6.63 -15.20 -19.10
CA THR A 598 -7.93 -15.87 -19.29
C THR A 598 -8.79 -15.83 -18.03
N GLN A 599 -10.11 -15.87 -18.19
CA GLN A 599 -11.07 -15.91 -17.08
C GLN A 599 -11.16 -17.31 -16.46
N MET A 600 -11.24 -17.36 -15.10
CA MET A 600 -11.35 -18.61 -14.33
C MET A 600 -12.37 -18.45 -13.19
N PRO A 601 -13.70 -18.38 -13.47
CA PRO A 601 -14.72 -18.05 -12.47
C PRO A 601 -14.96 -19.16 -11.43
N ASN A 602 -14.42 -20.35 -11.63
CA ASN A 602 -14.57 -21.51 -10.74
C ASN A 602 -13.41 -21.68 -9.75
N LEU A 603 -12.55 -20.67 -9.58
CA LEU A 603 -11.46 -20.73 -8.62
C LEU A 603 -11.99 -20.88 -7.19
N LYS A 604 -11.37 -21.79 -6.44
CA LYS A 604 -11.64 -21.96 -5.01
C LYS A 604 -10.93 -20.87 -4.20
N PRO A 605 -11.54 -20.39 -3.11
CA PRO A 605 -10.86 -19.52 -2.17
C PRO A 605 -9.64 -20.19 -1.54
N GLU A 606 -8.57 -19.41 -1.38
CA GLU A 606 -7.37 -19.86 -0.65
C GLU A 606 -7.63 -19.88 0.86
N ARG A 607 -6.97 -20.79 1.55
CA ARG A 607 -7.03 -20.94 3.01
C ARG A 607 -5.62 -21.07 3.57
N SER A 608 -5.31 -20.36 4.64
CA SER A 608 -4.01 -20.49 5.30
C SER A 608 -4.15 -20.50 6.82
N ASN A 609 -3.41 -21.40 7.47
CA ASN A 609 -3.18 -21.34 8.91
C ASN A 609 -1.84 -20.61 9.13
N ASN A 610 -1.91 -19.43 9.69
CA ASN A 610 -0.78 -18.54 9.91
C ASN A 610 -0.41 -18.51 11.40
N PHE A 611 0.86 -18.65 11.72
CA PHE A 611 1.39 -18.57 13.08
C PHE A 611 2.63 -17.69 13.09
N ASN A 612 2.72 -16.80 14.08
CA ASN A 612 3.91 -16.02 14.40
C ASN A 612 4.21 -16.14 15.89
N PHE A 613 5.51 -16.16 16.20
CA PHE A 613 6.02 -15.99 17.56
C PHE A 613 7.28 -15.16 17.50
N GLY A 614 7.36 -14.12 18.30
CA GLY A 614 8.49 -13.21 18.21
C GLY A 614 8.71 -12.32 19.42
N THR A 615 9.70 -11.45 19.27
CA THR A 615 10.08 -10.48 20.28
C THR A 615 10.36 -9.13 19.64
N ASN A 616 10.02 -8.06 20.37
CA ASN A 616 10.44 -6.69 20.11
C ASN A 616 11.23 -6.18 21.30
N PHE A 617 12.40 -5.63 21.07
CA PHE A 617 13.24 -5.10 22.14
C PHE A 617 13.75 -3.69 21.84
N GLY A 618 14.06 -2.96 22.89
CA GLY A 618 14.69 -1.64 22.90
C GLY A 618 13.67 -0.47 22.87
N THR A 619 14.14 0.77 22.82
CA THR A 619 15.54 1.15 22.64
C THR A 619 16.26 1.05 23.98
N TYR A 620 17.30 0.25 24.07
CA TYR A 620 18.21 0.24 25.21
C TYR A 620 19.36 1.19 24.94
N HIS A 621 19.73 2.01 25.94
CA HIS A 621 20.83 2.95 25.85
C HIS A 621 22.02 2.43 26.68
N LEU A 622 23.16 2.21 26.02
CA LEU A 622 24.44 1.88 26.63
C LEU A 622 25.39 3.05 26.39
N GLY A 623 25.28 4.08 27.23
CA GLY A 623 25.93 5.36 26.98
C GLY A 623 25.41 5.99 25.67
N PRO A 624 26.29 6.32 24.70
CA PRO A 624 25.88 6.94 23.43
C PRO A 624 25.28 5.92 22.43
N LEU A 625 25.30 4.64 22.75
CA LEU A 625 24.79 3.56 21.87
C LEU A 625 23.36 3.23 22.22
N GLY A 626 22.44 3.45 21.27
CA GLY A 626 21.06 2.97 21.33
C GLY A 626 20.90 1.70 20.51
N ILE A 627 20.22 0.68 21.07
CA ILE A 627 19.98 -0.63 20.43
C ILE A 627 18.49 -0.96 20.48
N SER A 628 17.93 -1.30 19.34
CA SER A 628 16.56 -1.81 19.23
C SER A 628 16.45 -2.86 18.13
N GLY A 629 15.42 -3.68 18.18
CA GLY A 629 15.20 -4.70 17.13
C GLY A 629 14.00 -5.58 17.37
N SER A 630 13.84 -6.51 16.45
CA SER A 630 12.79 -7.53 16.49
C SER A 630 13.27 -8.85 15.87
N ALA A 631 12.66 -9.94 16.32
CA ALA A 631 12.83 -11.25 15.70
C ALA A 631 11.48 -11.96 15.73
N THR A 632 11.07 -12.56 14.60
CA THR A 632 9.79 -13.26 14.47
C THR A 632 9.97 -14.56 13.71
N LEU A 633 9.62 -15.67 14.33
CA LEU A 633 9.44 -16.98 13.69
C LEU A 633 8.04 -17.05 13.09
N PHE A 634 7.92 -17.65 11.91
CA PHE A 634 6.62 -17.78 11.24
C PHE A 634 6.43 -19.14 10.59
N VAL A 635 5.15 -19.56 10.52
CA VAL A 635 4.69 -20.73 9.75
C VAL A 635 3.42 -20.35 9.01
N ARG A 636 3.32 -20.73 7.72
CA ARG A 636 2.17 -20.55 6.83
C ARG A 636 1.85 -21.89 6.18
N ASP A 637 0.73 -22.49 6.51
CA ASP A 637 0.22 -23.71 5.86
C ASP A 637 -0.95 -23.33 4.98
N THR A 638 -0.70 -23.18 3.67
CA THR A 638 -1.65 -22.67 2.69
C THR A 638 -2.19 -23.77 1.81
N ARG A 639 -3.49 -23.77 1.58
CA ARG A 639 -4.21 -24.70 0.70
C ARG A 639 -4.98 -23.97 -0.37
N ASP A 640 -5.17 -24.62 -1.51
CA ASP A 640 -5.88 -24.10 -2.68
C ASP A 640 -5.28 -22.74 -3.17
N MET A 641 -3.95 -22.55 -3.05
CA MET A 641 -3.30 -21.29 -3.42
C MET A 641 -3.53 -20.96 -4.90
N ILE A 642 -4.03 -19.76 -5.18
CA ILE A 642 -4.27 -19.29 -6.54
C ILE A 642 -2.97 -18.71 -7.12
N ARG A 643 -2.53 -19.26 -8.24
CA ARG A 643 -1.31 -18.84 -8.93
C ARG A 643 -1.54 -18.56 -10.39
N GLU A 644 -0.82 -17.58 -10.87
CA GLU A 644 -0.71 -17.31 -12.28
C GLU A 644 0.23 -18.34 -12.95
N LYS A 645 -0.27 -19.02 -13.96
CA LYS A 645 0.48 -19.94 -14.80
C LYS A 645 0.58 -19.36 -16.19
N VAL A 646 1.79 -19.19 -16.67
CA VAL A 646 2.05 -18.77 -18.05
C VAL A 646 1.94 -20.00 -18.95
N MET A 647 1.04 -19.95 -19.91
CA MET A 647 0.87 -20.96 -20.95
C MET A 647 1.62 -20.49 -22.18
N ILE A 648 2.57 -21.31 -22.65
CA ILE A 648 3.33 -21.03 -23.85
C ILE A 648 2.53 -21.59 -25.03
N GLY A 649 1.89 -20.71 -25.79
CA GLY A 649 1.17 -21.09 -26.98
C GLY A 649 2.02 -21.01 -28.24
N ALA A 650 1.65 -21.76 -29.29
CA ALA A 650 2.34 -21.74 -30.59
C ALA A 650 2.32 -20.33 -31.22
N LEU A 651 1.23 -19.60 -31.03
CA LEU A 651 1.01 -18.26 -31.58
C LEU A 651 1.28 -17.17 -30.51
N ALA A 652 1.07 -17.51 -29.24
CA ALA A 652 1.04 -16.49 -28.21
C ALA A 652 1.16 -17.07 -26.78
N ASP A 653 1.86 -16.36 -25.90
CA ASP A 653 1.88 -16.67 -24.48
C ASP A 653 0.68 -16.03 -23.79
N TYR A 654 -0.06 -16.78 -23.02
CA TYR A 654 -1.12 -16.25 -22.16
C TYR A 654 -0.99 -16.76 -20.74
N SER A 655 -1.63 -16.09 -19.83
CA SER A 655 -1.69 -16.49 -18.42
C SER A 655 -3.09 -16.96 -18.04
N GLN A 656 -3.17 -17.96 -17.19
CA GLN A 656 -4.39 -18.34 -16.49
C GLN A 656 -4.11 -18.51 -15.01
N PHE A 657 -5.13 -18.38 -14.18
CA PHE A 657 -5.04 -18.69 -12.77
C PHE A 657 -5.51 -20.11 -12.49
N GLU A 658 -4.82 -20.81 -11.61
CA GLU A 658 -5.17 -22.15 -11.15
C GLU A 658 -5.00 -22.26 -9.65
N ASN A 659 -5.81 -23.11 -8.99
CA ASN A 659 -5.54 -23.48 -7.61
C ASN A 659 -4.41 -24.50 -7.59
N VAL A 660 -3.37 -24.22 -6.81
CA VAL A 660 -2.24 -25.12 -6.56
C VAL A 660 -2.38 -25.70 -5.16
N ASP A 661 -2.17 -27.00 -5.02
CA ASP A 661 -2.27 -27.66 -3.73
C ASP A 661 -1.13 -27.26 -2.78
N ASN A 662 -1.47 -27.18 -1.53
CA ASN A 662 -0.67 -27.11 -0.31
C ASN A 662 0.78 -26.57 -0.42
N ILE A 663 0.96 -25.36 0.08
CA ILE A 663 2.27 -24.72 0.26
C ILE A 663 2.56 -24.60 1.75
N LEU A 664 3.75 -25.05 2.17
CA LEU A 664 4.25 -24.80 3.51
C LEU A 664 5.41 -23.81 3.45
N SER A 665 5.22 -22.63 4.06
CA SER A 665 6.26 -21.63 4.24
C SER A 665 6.59 -21.48 5.73
N ARG A 666 7.89 -21.47 6.07
CA ARG A 666 8.40 -21.29 7.43
C ARG A 666 9.72 -20.55 7.42
N GLY A 667 9.98 -19.81 8.46
CA GLY A 667 11.21 -19.02 8.52
C GLY A 667 11.32 -18.11 9.72
N ILE A 668 12.28 -17.19 9.59
CA ILE A 668 12.56 -16.17 10.59
C ILE A 668 12.80 -14.82 9.92
N ASP A 669 12.23 -13.79 10.49
CA ASP A 669 12.50 -12.39 10.16
C ASP A 669 13.19 -11.71 11.33
N THR A 670 14.28 -10.98 11.07
CA THR A 670 14.99 -10.23 12.10
C THR A 670 15.33 -8.83 11.62
N GLU A 671 15.30 -7.90 12.55
CA GLU A 671 15.75 -6.53 12.34
C GLU A 671 16.50 -6.04 13.57
N CYS A 672 17.61 -5.35 13.36
CA CYS A 672 18.40 -4.72 14.41
C CYS A 672 18.78 -3.30 13.97
N SER A 673 18.52 -2.33 14.82
CA SER A 673 18.87 -0.94 14.62
C SER A 673 19.80 -0.47 15.73
N LEU A 674 20.92 0.09 15.32
CA LEU A 674 21.92 0.69 16.19
C LEU A 674 21.97 2.19 15.92
N SER A 675 22.00 3.00 16.96
CA SER A 675 22.26 4.44 16.87
C SER A 675 23.44 4.80 17.76
N LEU A 676 24.41 5.52 17.22
CA LEU A 676 25.60 5.93 17.95
C LEU A 676 25.71 7.46 17.92
N TRP A 677 25.82 8.08 19.09
CA TRP A 677 25.84 9.54 19.29
C TRP A 677 24.68 10.30 18.60
N ASN A 678 23.55 9.66 18.33
CA ASN A 678 22.47 10.21 17.51
C ASN A 678 22.91 10.75 16.13
N LYS A 679 24.10 10.35 15.65
CA LYS A 679 24.68 10.74 14.36
C LYS A 679 24.84 9.59 13.39
N LEU A 680 25.24 8.42 13.88
CA LEU A 680 25.41 7.22 13.07
C LEU A 680 24.29 6.24 13.35
N PHE A 681 23.55 5.84 12.29
CA PHE A 681 22.46 4.89 12.36
C PHE A 681 22.78 3.72 11.42
N LEU A 682 22.72 2.52 11.96
CA LEU A 682 22.88 1.28 11.22
C LEU A 682 21.65 0.43 11.45
N THR A 683 20.93 0.09 10.37
CA THR A 683 19.80 -0.84 10.42
C THR A 683 20.08 -2.03 9.53
N GLY A 684 20.11 -3.20 10.14
CA GLY A 684 20.24 -4.50 9.46
C GLY A 684 18.94 -5.28 9.53
N SER A 685 18.47 -5.79 8.41
CA SER A 685 17.36 -6.73 8.36
C SER A 685 17.78 -8.01 7.64
N TYR A 686 17.28 -9.15 8.13
CA TYR A 686 17.52 -10.46 7.53
C TYR A 686 16.27 -11.30 7.61
N SER A 687 16.01 -12.05 6.54
CA SER A 687 14.93 -13.01 6.45
C SER A 687 15.41 -14.33 5.87
N TYR A 688 15.02 -15.40 6.52
CA TYR A 688 15.12 -16.74 5.97
C TYR A 688 13.72 -17.29 5.75
N THR A 689 13.41 -17.69 4.51
CA THR A 689 12.11 -18.24 4.12
C THR A 689 12.32 -19.57 3.39
N LYS A 690 11.82 -20.64 3.96
CA LYS A 690 11.72 -21.95 3.28
C LYS A 690 10.26 -22.18 2.90
N ALA A 691 9.92 -21.90 1.64
CA ALA A 691 8.61 -22.15 1.07
C ALA A 691 8.70 -23.33 0.09
N THR A 692 7.87 -24.35 0.28
CA THR A 692 7.89 -25.60 -0.51
C THR A 692 6.48 -26.07 -0.84
N TYR A 693 6.34 -26.80 -1.95
CA TYR A 693 5.14 -27.55 -2.26
C TYR A 693 4.98 -28.69 -1.25
N ASN A 694 3.78 -28.85 -0.67
CA ASN A 694 3.55 -29.74 0.48
C ASN A 694 2.43 -30.78 0.23
N ASN A 695 2.14 -31.09 -1.03
CA ASN A 695 1.25 -32.19 -1.39
C ASN A 695 2.08 -33.44 -1.72
N ARG A 696 2.03 -34.47 -0.86
CA ARG A 696 2.81 -35.73 -1.02
C ARG A 696 2.41 -36.57 -2.21
N HIS A 697 1.25 -36.29 -2.80
CA HIS A 697 0.73 -37.03 -3.97
C HIS A 697 1.18 -36.44 -5.30
N GLU A 698 1.87 -35.30 -5.26
CA GLU A 698 2.36 -34.63 -6.46
C GLU A 698 3.86 -34.80 -6.67
N SER A 699 4.29 -34.86 -7.94
CA SER A 699 5.70 -34.98 -8.33
C SER A 699 6.58 -33.80 -7.89
N ILE A 700 5.96 -32.66 -7.60
CA ILE A 700 6.63 -31.42 -7.14
C ILE A 700 6.76 -31.33 -5.61
N TYR A 701 6.35 -32.38 -4.86
CA TYR A 701 6.46 -32.39 -3.39
C TYR A 701 7.87 -32.09 -2.90
N GLY A 702 7.97 -31.16 -1.95
CA GLY A 702 9.24 -30.75 -1.35
C GLY A 702 10.09 -29.79 -2.20
N LEU A 703 9.72 -29.56 -3.49
CA LEU A 703 10.42 -28.58 -4.31
C LEU A 703 10.21 -27.15 -3.79
N PRO A 704 11.20 -26.26 -3.96
CA PRO A 704 11.09 -24.87 -3.53
C PRO A 704 10.05 -24.11 -4.36
N LEU A 705 9.39 -23.17 -3.70
CA LEU A 705 8.43 -22.29 -4.35
C LEU A 705 9.13 -21.39 -5.37
N ARG A 706 8.53 -21.25 -6.56
CA ARG A 706 9.05 -20.37 -7.63
C ARG A 706 9.08 -18.91 -7.17
N HIS A 707 10.11 -18.16 -7.61
CA HIS A 707 10.30 -16.73 -7.35
C HIS A 707 10.40 -16.37 -5.85
N GLU A 708 10.71 -17.32 -4.99
CA GLU A 708 10.91 -17.10 -3.56
C GLU A 708 12.38 -17.36 -3.17
N PRO A 709 13.18 -16.32 -2.93
CA PRO A 709 14.56 -16.48 -2.48
C PRO A 709 14.59 -16.91 -1.01
N PRO A 710 15.34 -17.98 -0.66
CA PRO A 710 15.43 -18.43 0.71
C PRO A 710 16.10 -17.42 1.66
N HIS A 711 17.04 -16.62 1.18
CA HIS A 711 17.73 -15.63 2.00
C HIS A 711 17.60 -14.24 1.40
N LYS A 712 17.24 -13.27 2.24
CA LYS A 712 17.19 -11.86 1.94
C LYS A 712 17.84 -11.09 3.08
N ALA A 713 18.68 -10.11 2.76
CA ALA A 713 19.26 -9.20 3.75
C ALA A 713 19.28 -7.77 3.23
N ASN A 714 19.18 -6.81 4.13
CA ASN A 714 19.38 -5.40 3.84
C ASN A 714 20.23 -4.79 4.96
N LEU A 715 21.21 -3.98 4.58
CA LEU A 715 22.00 -3.18 5.51
C LEU A 715 21.93 -1.73 5.08
N ASN A 716 21.41 -0.88 5.94
CA ASN A 716 21.28 0.55 5.73
C ASN A 716 22.13 1.31 6.75
N LEU A 717 23.08 2.08 6.25
CA LEU A 717 23.96 2.96 7.02
C LEU A 717 23.58 4.42 6.72
N ARG A 718 23.44 5.23 7.76
CA ARG A 718 23.17 6.66 7.67
C ARG A 718 24.01 7.43 8.68
N TYR A 719 24.73 8.46 8.19
CA TYR A 719 25.54 9.33 9.01
C TYR A 719 25.10 10.78 8.86
N LEU A 720 24.82 11.45 9.98
CA LEU A 720 24.36 12.84 10.03
C LEU A 720 25.48 13.73 10.53
N ILE A 721 25.71 14.82 9.80
CA ILE A 721 26.65 15.88 10.18
C ILE A 721 25.81 17.16 10.37
N PRO A 722 25.36 17.42 11.61
CA PRO A 722 24.56 18.61 11.90
C PRO A 722 25.41 19.87 11.85
N ASN A 723 24.75 21.01 11.62
CA ASN A 723 25.33 22.36 11.62
C ASN A 723 26.48 22.56 10.62
N LEU A 724 26.48 21.80 9.51
CA LEU A 724 27.48 21.97 8.46
C LEU A 724 27.21 23.27 7.68
N GLY A 725 28.14 24.20 7.70
CA GLY A 725 28.07 25.49 6.99
C GLY A 725 27.23 26.57 7.70
N ALA A 726 26.12 26.20 8.36
CA ALA A 726 25.31 27.10 9.16
C ALA A 726 24.50 26.29 10.21
N GLU A 727 24.08 26.97 11.28
CA GLU A 727 23.23 26.38 12.32
C GLU A 727 21.89 25.90 11.72
N GLY A 728 21.46 24.69 12.14
CA GLY A 728 20.24 24.05 11.64
C GLY A 728 20.36 23.37 10.28
N ASN A 729 21.51 23.50 9.56
CA ASN A 729 21.77 22.73 8.37
C ASN A 729 22.29 21.33 8.69
N THR A 730 21.93 20.34 7.91
CA THR A 730 22.37 18.95 8.15
C THR A 730 22.78 18.27 6.83
N LEU A 731 24.01 17.77 6.78
CA LEU A 731 24.44 16.84 5.73
C LEU A 731 24.16 15.41 6.19
N THR A 732 23.50 14.63 5.36
CA THR A 732 23.23 13.21 5.59
C THR A 732 23.90 12.37 4.49
N LEU A 733 24.75 11.43 4.89
CA LEU A 733 25.37 10.44 4.02
C LEU A 733 24.66 9.11 4.24
N GLY A 734 24.33 8.40 3.16
CA GLY A 734 23.64 7.12 3.22
C GLY A 734 24.31 6.08 2.33
N ALA A 735 24.33 4.83 2.80
CA ALA A 735 24.71 3.65 2.03
C ALA A 735 23.71 2.54 2.28
N ASN A 736 23.35 1.81 1.24
CA ASN A 736 22.45 0.67 1.33
C ASN A 736 23.02 -0.51 0.55
N LEU A 737 23.15 -1.65 1.21
CA LEU A 737 23.47 -2.94 0.63
C LEU A 737 22.21 -3.81 0.71
N PHE A 738 21.76 -4.30 -0.43
CA PHE A 738 20.64 -5.22 -0.54
C PHE A 738 21.15 -6.56 -1.06
N TYR A 739 20.75 -7.66 -0.43
CA TYR A 739 21.15 -9.01 -0.84
C TYR A 739 19.93 -9.91 -1.01
N VAL A 740 19.91 -10.67 -2.09
CA VAL A 740 18.94 -11.72 -2.37
C VAL A 740 19.69 -12.94 -2.87
N SER A 741 19.48 -14.09 -2.26
CA SER A 741 20.06 -15.35 -2.70
C SER A 741 19.47 -15.81 -4.03
N LYS A 742 20.11 -16.79 -4.67
CA LYS A 742 19.57 -17.44 -5.87
C LYS A 742 18.20 -18.06 -5.58
N PHE A 743 17.29 -18.02 -6.56
CA PHE A 743 15.95 -18.59 -6.42
C PHE A 743 15.44 -19.18 -7.75
N PRO A 744 14.57 -20.23 -7.71
CA PRO A 744 14.04 -20.88 -8.89
C PRO A 744 12.97 -20.00 -9.58
N VAL A 745 12.92 -20.03 -10.89
CA VAL A 745 11.92 -19.31 -11.71
C VAL A 745 10.89 -20.22 -12.32
N ASP A 746 11.26 -21.48 -12.57
CA ASP A 746 10.34 -22.52 -13.04
C ASP A 746 10.68 -23.86 -12.39
N LEU A 747 9.74 -24.82 -12.44
CA LEU A 747 9.91 -26.17 -11.93
C LEU A 747 10.04 -27.12 -13.11
N VAL A 748 11.23 -27.25 -13.64
CA VAL A 748 11.56 -28.31 -14.58
C VAL A 748 12.32 -29.39 -13.82
N ILE A 749 11.79 -30.61 -13.76
CA ILE A 749 12.30 -31.69 -12.90
C ILE A 749 13.79 -31.97 -13.14
N TYR A 750 14.29 -31.76 -14.37
CA TYR A 750 15.69 -32.06 -14.74
C TYR A 750 16.57 -30.83 -14.95
N SER A 751 16.03 -29.62 -15.00
CA SER A 751 16.80 -28.38 -15.26
C SER A 751 16.05 -27.14 -14.80
N THR A 752 15.94 -26.99 -13.50
CA THR A 752 15.28 -25.79 -12.92
C THR A 752 16.12 -24.54 -13.20
N PRO A 753 15.64 -23.56 -13.97
CA PRO A 753 16.35 -22.30 -14.15
C PRO A 753 16.30 -21.45 -12.89
N TYR A 754 17.43 -20.82 -12.55
CA TYR A 754 17.58 -19.97 -11.37
C TYR A 754 17.95 -18.55 -11.77
N VAL A 755 17.36 -17.58 -11.08
CA VAL A 755 17.95 -16.23 -11.00
C VAL A 755 19.16 -16.32 -10.05
N PRO A 756 20.35 -15.83 -10.45
CA PRO A 756 21.53 -15.83 -9.60
C PRO A 756 21.35 -14.90 -8.38
N HIS A 757 22.22 -15.01 -7.40
CA HIS A 757 22.23 -14.08 -6.26
C HIS A 757 22.51 -12.65 -6.73
N GLN A 758 21.97 -11.69 -6.00
CA GLN A 758 22.06 -10.27 -6.33
C GLN A 758 22.40 -9.46 -5.08
N SER A 759 23.33 -8.50 -5.24
CA SER A 759 23.82 -7.66 -4.13
C SER A 759 24.06 -6.21 -4.57
N PRO A 760 23.03 -5.51 -5.09
CA PRO A 760 23.21 -4.12 -5.49
C PRO A 760 23.52 -3.21 -4.30
N VAL A 761 24.48 -2.29 -4.50
CA VAL A 761 24.85 -1.24 -3.55
C VAL A 761 24.36 0.09 -4.07
N SER A 762 23.79 0.91 -3.18
CA SER A 762 23.35 2.27 -3.48
C SER A 762 23.92 3.24 -2.46
N LEU A 763 24.30 4.43 -2.94
CA LEU A 763 24.80 5.53 -2.12
C LEU A 763 23.86 6.72 -2.24
N SER A 764 23.78 7.53 -1.18
CA SER A 764 22.97 8.73 -1.18
C SER A 764 23.64 9.83 -0.36
N VAL A 765 23.42 11.07 -0.77
CA VAL A 765 23.80 12.25 -0.02
C VAL A 765 22.64 13.24 -0.04
N SER A 766 22.31 13.84 1.10
CA SER A 766 21.34 14.92 1.15
C SER A 766 21.83 16.05 2.04
N TYR A 767 21.57 17.27 1.63
CA TYR A 767 21.87 18.47 2.40
C TYR A 767 20.59 19.25 2.67
N THR A 768 20.25 19.36 3.93
CA THR A 768 19.08 20.08 4.43
C THR A 768 19.51 21.46 4.87
N LEU A 769 18.87 22.48 4.35
CA LEU A 769 19.16 23.90 4.48
C LEU A 769 17.96 24.65 5.06
N LEU A 770 18.17 25.93 5.42
CA LEU A 770 17.12 26.85 5.85
C LEU A 770 16.32 26.28 7.03
N LYS A 771 17.02 25.78 8.06
CA LYS A 771 16.41 25.16 9.26
C LYS A 771 15.42 24.02 8.90
N GLY A 772 15.68 23.27 7.83
CA GLY A 772 14.83 22.14 7.42
C GLY A 772 13.90 22.40 6.23
N ALA A 773 13.71 23.67 5.84
CA ALA A 773 12.75 24.03 4.79
C ALA A 773 13.17 23.54 3.38
N LEU A 774 14.46 23.51 3.07
CA LEU A 774 14.98 23.08 1.75
C LEU A 774 15.90 21.88 1.91
N THR A 775 15.67 20.83 1.16
CA THR A 775 16.56 19.66 1.07
C THR A 775 16.95 19.42 -0.38
N ALA A 776 18.24 19.33 -0.67
CA ALA A 776 18.79 18.83 -1.92
C ALA A 776 19.40 17.45 -1.70
N SER A 777 19.10 16.48 -2.56
CA SER A 777 19.68 15.13 -2.47
C SER A 777 20.16 14.60 -3.81
N PHE A 778 21.12 13.69 -3.75
CA PHE A 778 21.64 12.94 -4.87
C PHE A 778 21.73 11.46 -4.49
N ASP A 779 21.22 10.59 -5.34
CA ASP A 779 21.18 9.15 -5.17
C ASP A 779 21.86 8.45 -6.33
N ALA A 780 22.79 7.54 -6.04
CA ALA A 780 23.45 6.63 -6.99
C ALA A 780 22.99 5.20 -6.67
N LYS A 781 22.14 4.63 -7.52
CA LYS A 781 21.57 3.29 -7.36
C LYS A 781 22.37 2.27 -8.16
N ASN A 782 22.55 1.06 -7.57
CA ASN A 782 23.26 -0.06 -8.20
C ASN A 782 24.61 0.39 -8.81
N ILE A 783 25.48 0.96 -7.97
CA ILE A 783 26.71 1.64 -8.39
C ILE A 783 27.67 0.74 -9.19
N PHE A 784 27.64 -0.57 -8.95
CA PHE A 784 28.44 -1.55 -9.66
C PHE A 784 27.79 -2.06 -10.94
N ASN A 785 26.61 -1.53 -11.33
CA ASN A 785 25.88 -1.91 -12.55
C ASN A 785 25.61 -3.41 -12.66
N GLN A 786 25.32 -4.06 -11.53
CA GLN A 786 24.95 -5.46 -11.53
C GLN A 786 23.64 -5.67 -12.31
N GLN A 787 23.56 -6.76 -13.06
CA GLN A 787 22.32 -7.20 -13.69
C GLN A 787 21.36 -7.72 -12.64
N ILE A 788 20.15 -7.17 -12.60
CA ILE A 788 19.17 -7.45 -11.55
C ILE A 788 17.88 -7.96 -12.18
N PHE A 789 17.34 -9.05 -11.61
CA PHE A 789 16.07 -9.67 -11.99
C PHE A 789 15.22 -9.93 -10.75
N ASP A 790 13.92 -9.72 -10.86
CA ASP A 790 12.94 -10.18 -9.88
C ASP A 790 12.04 -11.27 -10.46
N ASN A 791 11.90 -11.31 -11.77
CA ASN A 791 11.17 -12.31 -12.53
C ASN A 791 12.09 -12.89 -13.62
N TYR A 792 11.74 -14.05 -14.18
CA TYR A 792 12.53 -14.70 -15.20
C TYR A 792 12.76 -13.78 -16.40
N ALA A 793 14.02 -13.69 -16.81
CA ALA A 793 14.48 -12.94 -18.00
C ALA A 793 13.94 -11.50 -18.12
N LEU A 794 13.42 -10.89 -17.04
CA LEU A 794 12.93 -9.52 -17.03
C LEU A 794 13.91 -8.62 -16.28
N GLN A 795 14.87 -8.09 -17.02
CA GLN A 795 15.95 -7.26 -16.46
C GLN A 795 15.42 -5.91 -15.97
N LYS A 796 15.78 -5.58 -14.73
CA LYS A 796 15.57 -4.25 -14.13
C LYS A 796 16.62 -3.23 -14.59
N PRO A 797 16.40 -1.92 -14.36
CA PRO A 797 17.40 -0.89 -14.62
C PRO A 797 18.73 -1.20 -13.95
N GLY A 798 19.84 -1.00 -14.66
CA GLY A 798 21.18 -1.05 -14.13
C GLY A 798 21.52 0.16 -13.26
N ARG A 799 22.79 0.62 -13.29
CA ARG A 799 23.23 1.82 -12.57
C ARG A 799 22.43 3.04 -12.98
N ALA A 800 21.95 3.80 -11.97
CA ALA A 800 21.13 4.98 -12.17
C ALA A 800 21.44 6.07 -11.15
N PHE A 801 21.31 7.34 -11.58
CA PHE A 801 21.59 8.53 -10.79
C PHE A 801 20.34 9.42 -10.77
N TYR A 802 20.03 10.00 -9.59
CA TYR A 802 18.88 10.88 -9.40
C TYR A 802 19.27 12.07 -8.53
N GLY A 803 18.84 13.26 -8.93
CA GLY A 803 18.85 14.45 -8.09
C GLY A 803 17.43 14.80 -7.65
N LYS A 804 17.24 15.25 -6.41
CA LYS A 804 15.93 15.67 -5.88
C LYS A 804 16.06 16.96 -5.08
N LEU A 805 15.06 17.83 -5.22
CA LEU A 805 14.84 18.99 -4.38
C LEU A 805 13.49 18.84 -3.66
N VAL A 806 13.45 19.16 -2.38
CA VAL A 806 12.25 19.20 -1.56
C VAL A 806 12.21 20.54 -0.83
N TYR A 807 11.12 21.26 -1.00
CA TYR A 807 10.84 22.48 -0.26
C TYR A 807 9.60 22.27 0.61
N THR A 808 9.73 22.60 1.89
CA THR A 808 8.65 22.50 2.88
C THR A 808 8.43 23.86 3.50
N LEU A 809 7.23 24.39 3.36
CA LEU A 809 6.74 25.58 4.08
C LEU A 809 5.74 25.08 5.15
N GLN A 810 5.99 25.43 6.37
CA GLN A 810 5.13 25.13 7.54
C GLN A 810 4.47 26.41 8.02
#